data_14b0c2dd71477bd28ff15f693bd6e3e8
#
_entry.id   14b0c2dd71477bd28ff15f693bd6e3e8
#
_cell.length_a   1.000
_cell.length_b   1.000
_cell.length_c   1.000
_cell.angle_alpha   90.00
_cell.angle_beta   90.00
_cell.angle_gamma   90.00
#
_symmetry.space_group_name_H-M   'P 1'
#
loop_
_entity.id
_entity.type
_entity.pdbx_description
1 polymer ?
#
loop_
_entity_poly.entity_id
_entity_poly.type
_entity_poly.pdbx_seq_one_letter_code
_entity_poly.pdbx_strand_id
1 'polypeptide(L)'
;MHSRITAGFLATICCLTSWQSQADETPISKISGLRMLDVGGAIHQLGDRDGSRGVALVFLSPECPISNQYLPKLNRVAKQFADQPIEFYGVVADPGATREQVTKYCRDFKIEFPVLFDSAGLLTEACRPSHVPQAFVIDAQGAIAYHGRIDDQFAAVGRRREQVSEDNFVDAIQATIAGKTPALSETETVGCRLEPFKLPNQITYTRHIAPILFARCVGCHRQGEVAPFPLVGYEDAAKRAGFLAEVTGSRLMPPWHARPGFGHFRGDRRLSDREIELIATWAKNEAPQGNAADMPELPKFTEGWQLGQPDLVLAMNEDFHVKADGPDSFRFFVIPIDIPKDKVVAAVEFRPGNPRVVHHAILYLDASGMAMKRDLADPEPGYEGFLTGGFQPSGTLGFWAPGYSPRFLPDGIGQHLKKGTDLAMQLHYHPSGREETDRSQVGVYFADKPVERFVSGLALIDFKVNIPPGEASHKMQYSFTTPVELELMDVTPHMHMIGTQMKVVATQPDGKQIPLVWSDWNFNWQEQYLYREPVKLPAGTRFDLEAWYDNSTANPYNPNQPPAQVRFGEMTTDEMCICAFRLIGDPDAENRDALKKALGTAMKEQLNDPGVMLQVMQVIARGTPKGEKVDVRSLIGAAGGDREEGDKATKSKTSTADK
;
A
#
# COMPACT_ATOMS: atom_id res chain seq x y z
N MET A 1 79.84 26.30 20.62
CA MET A 1 79.04 26.56 21.85
C MET A 1 77.58 26.44 21.52
N HIS A 2 77.00 25.44 22.12
CA HIS A 2 75.63 24.93 21.81
C HIS A 2 74.57 25.82 22.46
N SER A 3 73.47 26.09 21.75
CA SER A 3 72.18 26.43 22.37
C SER A 3 71.04 25.70 21.64
N ARG A 4 70.43 24.80 22.39
CA ARG A 4 69.20 24.04 21.96
C ARG A 4 68.00 24.94 22.24
N ILE A 5 67.14 25.09 21.20
CA ILE A 5 65.83 25.65 21.33
C ILE A 5 64.82 24.47 21.18
N THR A 6 64.16 24.16 22.27
CA THR A 6 63.07 23.20 22.35
C THR A 6 61.77 23.92 21.94
N ALA A 7 61.17 23.50 20.79
CA ALA A 7 59.83 23.91 20.39
C ALA A 7 58.80 22.94 20.98
N GLY A 8 57.95 23.46 21.88
CA GLY A 8 56.79 22.72 22.40
C GLY A 8 55.66 22.71 21.40
N PHE A 9 55.25 21.53 20.99
CA PHE A 9 54.00 21.30 20.23
C PHE A 9 52.83 21.21 21.20
N LEU A 10 51.96 22.25 21.23
CA LEU A 10 50.64 22.13 21.82
C LEU A 10 49.74 21.40 20.82
N ALA A 11 49.45 20.14 21.12
CA ALA A 11 48.41 19.37 20.42
C ALA A 11 47.03 19.81 20.95
N THR A 12 46.31 20.61 20.18
CA THR A 12 44.89 20.90 20.41
C THR A 12 44.09 19.68 19.93
N ILE A 13 43.61 18.87 20.88
CA ILE A 13 42.68 17.79 20.63
C ILE A 13 41.31 18.42 20.35
N CYS A 14 40.95 18.58 19.09
CA CYS A 14 39.57 18.80 18.68
C CYS A 14 38.79 17.52 18.90
N CYS A 15 38.00 17.43 19.97
CA CYS A 15 36.95 16.45 20.13
C CYS A 15 35.87 16.73 19.08
N LEU A 16 35.97 16.09 17.92
CA LEU A 16 34.85 15.89 17.01
C LEU A 16 33.93 14.89 17.68
N THR A 17 32.97 15.40 18.47
CA THR A 17 31.78 14.60 18.80
C THR A 17 30.98 14.42 17.54
N SER A 18 31.20 13.27 16.89
CA SER A 18 30.27 12.73 15.89
C SER A 18 28.94 12.48 16.60
N TRP A 19 27.99 13.37 16.40
CA TRP A 19 26.59 13.04 16.62
C TRP A 19 26.19 12.02 15.58
N GLN A 20 26.44 10.76 15.87
CA GLN A 20 25.63 9.69 15.32
C GLN A 20 24.25 9.86 15.99
N SER A 21 23.31 10.42 15.26
CA SER A 21 21.90 10.22 15.57
C SER A 21 21.64 8.72 15.38
N GLN A 22 21.76 7.96 16.48
CA GLN A 22 21.01 6.72 16.59
C GLN A 22 19.54 7.17 16.48
N ALA A 23 18.98 7.04 15.26
CA ALA A 23 17.57 6.84 15.15
C ALA A 23 17.31 5.61 16.02
N ASP A 24 16.64 5.82 17.16
CA ASP A 24 16.05 4.73 17.94
C ASP A 24 15.16 3.98 16.95
N GLU A 25 15.70 2.92 16.36
CA GLU A 25 14.91 1.90 15.70
C GLU A 25 14.09 1.27 16.82
N THR A 26 12.92 1.87 17.10
CA THR A 26 11.86 1.15 17.79
C THR A 26 11.70 -0.14 16.99
N PRO A 27 11.92 -1.31 17.58
CA PRO A 27 11.78 -2.56 16.87
C PRO A 27 10.34 -2.60 16.36
N ILE A 28 10.17 -2.40 15.05
CA ILE A 28 8.89 -2.60 14.38
C ILE A 28 8.49 -3.99 14.78
N SER A 29 7.36 -4.12 15.47
CA SER A 29 6.89 -5.39 15.96
C SER A 29 6.88 -6.36 14.78
N LYS A 30 7.69 -7.40 14.89
CA LYS A 30 7.83 -8.45 13.89
C LYS A 30 6.51 -9.19 13.59
N ILE A 31 5.43 -8.87 14.30
CA ILE A 31 4.12 -9.53 14.25
C ILE A 31 3.16 -8.82 13.30
N SER A 32 3.10 -7.50 13.36
CA SER A 32 2.19 -6.72 12.52
C SER A 32 2.55 -6.87 11.03
N GLY A 33 1.56 -7.27 10.23
CA GLY A 33 1.74 -7.52 8.79
C GLY A 33 2.26 -8.91 8.44
N LEU A 34 2.53 -9.79 9.42
CA LEU A 34 2.78 -11.19 9.11
C LEU A 34 1.56 -11.80 8.41
N ARG A 35 1.80 -12.47 7.29
CA ARG A 35 0.77 -13.23 6.56
C ARG A 35 0.97 -14.71 6.83
N MET A 36 -0.04 -15.33 7.39
CA MET A 36 0.00 -16.73 7.82
C MET A 36 -1.22 -17.49 7.30
N LEU A 37 -1.01 -18.77 7.02
CA LEU A 37 -2.11 -19.68 6.72
C LEU A 37 -2.59 -20.33 8.01
N ASP A 38 -3.89 -20.34 8.24
CA ASP A 38 -4.47 -21.24 9.22
C ASP A 38 -4.45 -22.70 8.72
N VAL A 39 -4.84 -23.62 9.59
CA VAL A 39 -4.89 -25.04 9.22
C VAL A 39 -5.94 -25.37 8.16
N GLY A 40 -6.94 -24.51 7.97
CA GLY A 40 -7.97 -24.61 6.92
C GLY A 40 -7.57 -23.97 5.58
N GLY A 41 -6.37 -23.40 5.47
CA GLY A 41 -5.85 -22.78 4.25
C GLY A 41 -6.26 -21.32 4.05
N ALA A 42 -6.98 -20.70 4.99
CA ALA A 42 -7.27 -19.27 4.91
C ALA A 42 -6.04 -18.42 5.24
N ILE A 43 -5.83 -17.34 4.48
CA ILE A 43 -4.74 -16.39 4.70
C ILE A 43 -5.19 -15.33 5.69
N HIS A 44 -4.40 -15.15 6.75
CA HIS A 44 -4.58 -14.11 7.76
C HIS A 44 -3.38 -13.16 7.73
N GLN A 45 -3.64 -11.87 7.56
CA GLN A 45 -2.64 -10.82 7.70
C GLN A 45 -2.84 -10.16 9.06
N LEU A 46 -1.96 -10.48 10.00
CA LEU A 46 -2.12 -10.12 11.41
C LEU A 46 -2.10 -8.61 11.63
N GLY A 47 -3.11 -8.09 12.33
CA GLY A 47 -3.26 -6.69 12.62
C GLY A 47 -3.61 -5.82 11.41
N ASP A 48 -4.12 -6.39 10.32
CA ASP A 48 -4.46 -5.65 9.08
C ASP A 48 -5.97 -5.58 8.80
N ARG A 49 -6.81 -6.19 9.65
CA ARG A 49 -8.27 -6.09 9.52
C ARG A 49 -8.72 -4.66 9.77
N ASP A 50 -9.64 -4.16 8.93
CA ASP A 50 -10.19 -2.81 9.09
C ASP A 50 -10.79 -2.60 10.47
N GLY A 51 -10.40 -1.48 11.11
CA GLY A 51 -10.80 -1.14 12.46
C GLY A 51 -10.18 -1.99 13.56
N SER A 52 -9.28 -2.95 13.26
CA SER A 52 -8.61 -3.76 14.28
C SER A 52 -7.79 -2.88 15.22
N ARG A 53 -7.98 -3.08 16.53
CA ARG A 53 -7.22 -2.43 17.60
C ARG A 53 -6.04 -3.27 18.08
N GLY A 54 -5.91 -4.50 17.56
CA GLY A 54 -4.83 -5.39 17.92
C GLY A 54 -5.09 -6.85 17.60
N VAL A 55 -4.17 -7.71 18.05
CA VAL A 55 -4.20 -9.14 17.82
C VAL A 55 -4.03 -9.88 19.15
N ALA A 56 -4.91 -10.82 19.43
CA ALA A 56 -4.82 -11.75 20.57
C ALA A 56 -4.35 -13.11 20.06
N LEU A 57 -3.21 -13.59 20.56
CA LEU A 57 -2.62 -14.88 20.21
C LEU A 57 -2.56 -15.79 21.44
N VAL A 58 -2.83 -17.09 21.26
CA VAL A 58 -2.58 -18.09 22.28
C VAL A 58 -1.77 -19.23 21.69
N PHE A 59 -0.53 -19.42 22.18
CA PHE A 59 0.29 -20.57 21.83
C PHE A 59 -0.25 -21.81 22.51
N LEU A 60 -0.47 -22.87 21.74
CA LEU A 60 -1.11 -24.12 22.13
C LEU A 60 -0.27 -25.30 21.69
N SER A 61 -0.45 -26.45 22.38
CA SER A 61 0.10 -27.73 21.93
C SER A 61 -0.93 -28.85 22.11
N PRO A 62 -1.10 -29.73 21.10
CA PRO A 62 -1.93 -30.92 21.20
C PRO A 62 -1.53 -31.83 22.37
N GLU A 63 -0.22 -31.85 22.69
CA GLU A 63 0.34 -32.74 23.73
C GLU A 63 0.27 -32.14 25.13
N CYS A 64 -0.07 -30.85 25.28
CA CYS A 64 -0.13 -30.19 26.57
C CYS A 64 -1.53 -30.32 27.22
N PRO A 65 -1.70 -31.10 28.32
CA PRO A 65 -2.99 -31.25 28.97
C PRO A 65 -3.58 -29.95 29.50
N ILE A 66 -2.73 -28.95 29.85
CA ILE A 66 -3.17 -27.65 30.34
C ILE A 66 -3.72 -26.83 29.16
N SER A 67 -3.04 -26.83 27.99
CA SER A 67 -3.58 -26.25 26.77
C SER A 67 -4.98 -26.76 26.47
N ASN A 68 -5.14 -28.10 26.50
CA ASN A 68 -6.39 -28.76 26.17
C ASN A 68 -7.51 -28.41 27.15
N GLN A 69 -7.20 -28.24 28.44
CA GLN A 69 -8.18 -27.82 29.44
C GLN A 69 -8.65 -26.37 29.27
N TYR A 70 -7.86 -25.50 28.67
CA TYR A 70 -8.25 -24.11 28.37
C TYR A 70 -9.13 -23.97 27.14
N LEU A 71 -9.16 -24.92 26.20
CA LEU A 71 -9.87 -24.76 24.92
C LEU A 71 -11.36 -24.37 25.05
N PRO A 72 -12.15 -24.98 26.00
CA PRO A 72 -13.54 -24.52 26.17
C PRO A 72 -13.66 -23.07 26.64
N LYS A 73 -12.69 -22.56 27.43
CA LYS A 73 -12.65 -21.16 27.84
C LYS A 73 -12.24 -20.29 26.64
N LEU A 74 -11.22 -20.68 25.90
CA LEU A 74 -10.74 -19.95 24.73
C LEU A 74 -11.81 -19.80 23.63
N ASN A 75 -12.62 -20.84 23.40
CA ASN A 75 -13.78 -20.75 22.50
C ASN A 75 -14.78 -19.67 22.99
N ARG A 76 -15.06 -19.60 24.29
CA ARG A 76 -15.93 -18.56 24.85
C ARG A 76 -15.33 -17.17 24.73
N VAL A 77 -14.02 -17.03 25.00
CA VAL A 77 -13.31 -15.74 24.84
C VAL A 77 -13.31 -15.30 23.37
N ALA A 78 -12.96 -16.18 22.44
CA ALA A 78 -12.98 -15.88 21.01
C ALA A 78 -14.39 -15.43 20.56
N LYS A 79 -15.44 -16.12 21.00
CA LYS A 79 -16.83 -15.76 20.71
C LYS A 79 -17.23 -14.42 21.34
N GLN A 80 -16.79 -14.13 22.56
CA GLN A 80 -17.04 -12.86 23.26
C GLN A 80 -16.49 -11.66 22.48
N PHE A 81 -15.35 -11.85 21.81
CA PHE A 81 -14.66 -10.78 21.07
C PHE A 81 -14.83 -10.87 19.55
N ALA A 82 -15.69 -11.75 19.03
CA ALA A 82 -15.86 -11.98 17.58
C ALA A 82 -16.27 -10.69 16.82
N ASP A 83 -17.17 -9.88 17.41
CA ASP A 83 -17.66 -8.63 16.84
C ASP A 83 -16.90 -7.39 17.34
N GLN A 84 -15.81 -7.61 18.10
CA GLN A 84 -14.99 -6.54 18.63
C GLN A 84 -13.80 -6.24 17.69
N PRO A 85 -13.20 -5.04 17.77
CA PRO A 85 -12.08 -4.65 16.93
C PRO A 85 -10.75 -5.31 17.39
N ILE A 86 -10.74 -6.62 17.56
CA ILE A 86 -9.56 -7.44 17.90
C ILE A 86 -9.56 -8.71 17.05
N GLU A 87 -8.40 -9.15 16.62
CA GLU A 87 -8.24 -10.41 15.91
C GLU A 87 -7.81 -11.49 16.91
N PHE A 88 -8.40 -12.69 16.82
CA PHE A 88 -8.12 -13.77 17.78
C PHE A 88 -7.64 -15.03 17.07
N TYR A 89 -6.47 -15.57 17.48
CA TYR A 89 -5.88 -16.76 16.88
C TYR A 89 -5.26 -17.70 17.91
N GLY A 90 -5.41 -19.00 17.67
CA GLY A 90 -4.53 -20.01 18.26
C GLY A 90 -3.25 -20.16 17.43
N VAL A 91 -2.14 -20.52 18.04
CA VAL A 91 -0.86 -20.78 17.38
C VAL A 91 -0.34 -22.13 17.82
N VAL A 92 -0.08 -23.03 16.87
CA VAL A 92 0.62 -24.29 17.13
C VAL A 92 2.00 -24.23 16.50
N ALA A 93 3.05 -24.27 17.34
CA ALA A 93 4.44 -24.11 16.96
C ALA A 93 5.26 -25.39 17.23
N ASP A 94 4.64 -26.56 17.10
CA ASP A 94 5.29 -27.84 17.33
C ASP A 94 6.10 -28.28 16.10
N PRO A 95 7.45 -28.37 16.20
CA PRO A 95 8.29 -28.82 15.08
C PRO A 95 8.04 -30.29 14.70
N GLY A 96 7.52 -31.12 15.60
CA GLY A 96 7.21 -32.54 15.39
C GLY A 96 5.85 -32.81 14.77
N ALA A 97 4.89 -31.87 14.90
CA ALA A 97 3.53 -32.04 14.38
C ALA A 97 3.46 -31.82 12.87
N THR A 98 2.61 -32.60 12.19
CA THR A 98 2.21 -32.33 10.80
C THR A 98 0.97 -31.44 10.78
N ARG A 99 0.72 -30.77 9.63
CA ARG A 99 -0.51 -29.97 9.42
C ARG A 99 -1.77 -30.83 9.62
N GLU A 100 -1.76 -32.06 9.12
CA GLU A 100 -2.89 -32.99 9.28
C GLU A 100 -3.17 -33.28 10.76
N GLN A 101 -2.12 -33.49 11.58
CA GLN A 101 -2.26 -33.70 13.01
C GLN A 101 -2.84 -32.48 13.71
N VAL A 102 -2.41 -31.26 13.35
CA VAL A 102 -2.95 -30.01 13.91
C VAL A 102 -4.41 -29.81 13.47
N THR A 103 -4.74 -30.13 12.23
CA THR A 103 -6.12 -30.08 11.73
C THR A 103 -7.02 -31.07 12.50
N LYS A 104 -6.51 -32.28 12.72
CA LYS A 104 -7.20 -33.29 13.55
C LYS A 104 -7.41 -32.78 14.99
N TYR A 105 -6.40 -32.19 15.61
CA TYR A 105 -6.48 -31.59 16.93
C TYR A 105 -7.60 -30.55 17.01
N CYS A 106 -7.65 -29.61 16.06
CA CYS A 106 -8.70 -28.59 16.01
C CYS A 106 -10.11 -29.20 15.96
N ARG A 107 -10.28 -30.26 15.17
CA ARG A 107 -11.55 -30.96 15.05
C ARG A 107 -11.92 -31.73 16.31
N ASP A 108 -10.97 -32.52 16.88
CA ASP A 108 -11.22 -33.38 18.02
C ASP A 108 -11.56 -32.58 19.29
N PHE A 109 -10.93 -31.42 19.47
CA PHE A 109 -11.18 -30.48 20.56
C PHE A 109 -12.20 -29.40 20.26
N LYS A 110 -12.84 -29.43 19.07
CA LYS A 110 -13.86 -28.48 18.64
C LYS A 110 -13.42 -27.02 18.81
N ILE A 111 -12.23 -26.69 18.29
CA ILE A 111 -11.70 -25.32 18.34
C ILE A 111 -12.52 -24.48 17.36
N GLU A 112 -13.13 -23.38 17.84
CA GLU A 112 -14.06 -22.53 17.07
C GLU A 112 -13.39 -21.24 16.54
N PHE A 113 -12.10 -21.06 16.74
CA PHE A 113 -11.32 -19.91 16.27
C PHE A 113 -10.20 -20.37 15.33
N PRO A 114 -9.71 -19.48 14.44
CA PRO A 114 -8.62 -19.84 13.51
C PRO A 114 -7.35 -20.27 14.27
N VAL A 115 -6.73 -21.36 13.81
CA VAL A 115 -5.46 -21.86 14.34
C VAL A 115 -4.38 -21.76 13.28
N LEU A 116 -3.35 -20.96 13.57
CA LEU A 116 -2.18 -20.78 12.73
C LEU A 116 -1.16 -21.90 13.02
N PHE A 117 -0.66 -22.56 11.98
CA PHE A 117 0.40 -23.56 12.13
C PHE A 117 1.75 -22.90 11.83
N ASP A 118 2.51 -22.58 12.89
CA ASP A 118 3.78 -21.87 12.82
C ASP A 118 4.96 -22.79 12.52
N SER A 119 4.86 -23.56 11.42
CA SER A 119 5.90 -24.51 11.00
C SER A 119 7.24 -23.86 10.63
N ALA A 120 7.22 -22.58 10.29
CA ALA A 120 8.39 -21.78 9.96
C ALA A 120 8.99 -21.02 11.16
N GLY A 121 8.29 -21.02 12.30
CA GLY A 121 8.72 -20.35 13.53
C GLY A 121 8.62 -18.81 13.49
N LEU A 122 7.80 -18.25 12.61
CA LEU A 122 7.66 -16.80 12.44
C LEU A 122 7.10 -16.12 13.68
N LEU A 123 5.98 -16.63 14.20
CA LEU A 123 5.37 -16.13 15.42
C LEU A 123 6.17 -16.51 16.66
N THR A 124 6.76 -17.70 16.66
CA THR A 124 7.63 -18.16 17.75
C THR A 124 8.86 -17.26 17.90
N GLU A 125 9.48 -16.84 16.81
CA GLU A 125 10.60 -15.89 16.83
C GLU A 125 10.16 -14.50 17.30
N ALA A 126 8.99 -14.02 16.84
CA ALA A 126 8.49 -12.70 17.17
C ALA A 126 8.01 -12.59 18.62
N CYS A 127 7.26 -13.60 19.13
CA CYS A 127 6.67 -13.60 20.47
C CYS A 127 7.60 -14.19 21.53
N ARG A 128 8.49 -15.12 21.16
CA ARG A 128 9.37 -15.89 22.08
C ARG A 128 8.62 -16.54 23.23
N PRO A 129 7.58 -17.34 22.96
CA PRO A 129 6.85 -18.02 24.02
C PRO A 129 7.77 -19.00 24.78
N SER A 130 7.61 -19.04 26.09
CA SER A 130 8.36 -19.95 26.96
C SER A 130 7.58 -21.24 27.34
N HIS A 131 6.26 -21.14 27.29
CA HIS A 131 5.35 -22.24 27.70
C HIS A 131 4.13 -22.33 26.75
N VAL A 132 3.41 -23.41 26.83
CA VAL A 132 2.08 -23.59 26.26
C VAL A 132 1.13 -24.13 27.34
N PRO A 133 -0.09 -23.51 27.51
CA PRO A 133 -0.56 -22.34 26.78
C PRO A 133 0.10 -21.06 27.30
N GLN A 134 0.40 -20.15 26.40
CA GLN A 134 0.81 -18.77 26.71
C GLN A 134 0.07 -17.79 25.84
N ALA A 135 -0.48 -16.73 26.44
CA ALA A 135 -1.25 -15.71 25.78
C ALA A 135 -0.40 -14.46 25.46
N PHE A 136 -0.70 -13.80 24.34
CA PHE A 136 -0.11 -12.53 23.92
C PHE A 136 -1.23 -11.60 23.42
N VAL A 137 -1.14 -10.32 23.75
CA VAL A 137 -1.96 -9.27 23.14
C VAL A 137 -1.02 -8.26 22.50
N ILE A 138 -1.21 -8.02 21.24
CA ILE A 138 -0.45 -7.08 20.41
C ILE A 138 -1.35 -5.90 20.11
N ASP A 139 -0.89 -4.68 20.31
CA ASP A 139 -1.64 -3.46 20.05
C ASP A 139 -1.69 -3.10 18.54
N ALA A 140 -2.41 -2.04 18.19
CA ALA A 140 -2.54 -1.56 16.82
C ALA A 140 -1.21 -1.09 16.21
N GLN A 141 -0.22 -0.72 17.03
CA GLN A 141 1.12 -0.35 16.61
C GLN A 141 2.01 -1.58 16.40
N GLY A 142 1.49 -2.76 16.80
CA GLY A 142 2.18 -4.03 16.69
C GLY A 142 3.10 -4.33 17.87
N ALA A 143 3.11 -3.55 18.94
CA ALA A 143 3.85 -3.84 20.13
C ALA A 143 3.13 -4.89 21.00
N ILE A 144 3.89 -5.73 21.71
CA ILE A 144 3.34 -6.67 22.68
C ILE A 144 2.88 -5.88 23.92
N ALA A 145 1.57 -5.69 24.04
CA ALA A 145 0.95 -5.01 25.17
C ALA A 145 0.82 -5.91 26.40
N TYR A 146 0.68 -7.24 26.19
CA TYR A 146 0.61 -8.24 27.25
C TYR A 146 1.19 -9.57 26.79
N HIS A 147 1.87 -10.27 27.69
CA HIS A 147 2.20 -11.68 27.53
C HIS A 147 2.16 -12.41 28.87
N GLY A 148 1.72 -13.69 28.86
CA GLY A 148 1.67 -14.48 30.08
C GLY A 148 0.55 -15.52 30.11
N ARG A 149 0.03 -15.76 31.33
CA ARG A 149 -1.05 -16.74 31.56
C ARG A 149 -2.38 -16.23 30.95
N ILE A 150 -3.29 -17.18 30.69
CA ILE A 150 -4.66 -16.85 30.27
C ILE A 150 -5.42 -16.28 31.48
N ASP A 151 -5.34 -16.94 32.61
CA ASP A 151 -5.91 -16.57 33.90
C ASP A 151 -5.13 -17.22 35.06
N ASP A 152 -5.60 -17.05 36.30
CA ASP A 152 -4.97 -17.64 37.50
C ASP A 152 -5.50 -19.03 37.85
N GLN A 153 -6.21 -19.73 36.93
CA GLN A 153 -6.79 -21.04 37.16
C GLN A 153 -5.75 -22.10 37.58
N PHE A 154 -4.56 -22.07 36.97
CA PHE A 154 -3.46 -22.97 37.33
C PHE A 154 -2.42 -22.24 38.18
N ALA A 155 -2.34 -22.61 39.47
CA ALA A 155 -1.33 -22.09 40.37
C ALA A 155 0.06 -22.73 40.15
N ALA A 156 0.10 -23.96 39.66
CA ALA A 156 1.27 -24.72 39.23
C ALA A 156 0.82 -25.90 38.36
N VAL A 157 1.76 -26.59 37.72
CA VAL A 157 1.47 -27.82 36.98
C VAL A 157 0.83 -28.83 37.96
N GLY A 158 -0.35 -29.33 37.62
CA GLY A 158 -1.13 -30.24 38.46
C GLY A 158 -1.89 -29.58 39.63
N ARG A 159 -1.82 -28.26 39.79
CA ARG A 159 -2.55 -27.52 40.83
C ARG A 159 -3.53 -26.54 40.21
N ARG A 160 -4.79 -26.96 40.13
CA ARG A 160 -5.89 -26.14 39.60
C ARG A 160 -6.67 -25.50 40.76
N ARG A 161 -7.02 -24.22 40.62
CA ARG A 161 -7.94 -23.49 41.49
C ARG A 161 -9.40 -23.82 41.13
N GLU A 162 -10.28 -23.85 42.11
CA GLU A 162 -11.71 -24.04 41.85
C GLU A 162 -12.34 -22.81 41.24
N GLN A 163 -11.87 -21.63 41.63
CA GLN A 163 -12.36 -20.34 41.13
C GLN A 163 -11.22 -19.53 40.54
N VAL A 164 -11.50 -18.90 39.40
CA VAL A 164 -10.63 -17.91 38.75
C VAL A 164 -10.89 -16.56 39.40
N SER A 165 -9.85 -15.89 39.88
CA SER A 165 -9.92 -14.57 40.49
C SER A 165 -9.36 -13.44 39.58
N GLU A 166 -8.51 -13.79 38.63
CA GLU A 166 -7.89 -12.88 37.70
C GLU A 166 -7.97 -13.43 36.27
N ASP A 167 -8.58 -12.68 35.36
CA ASP A 167 -8.70 -13.06 33.95
C ASP A 167 -7.78 -12.18 33.07
N ASN A 168 -6.47 -12.32 33.29
CA ASN A 168 -5.44 -11.41 32.80
C ASN A 168 -5.46 -11.25 31.29
N PHE A 169 -5.75 -12.30 30.52
CA PHE A 169 -5.80 -12.23 29.07
C PHE A 169 -7.02 -11.43 28.59
N VAL A 170 -8.20 -11.66 29.18
CA VAL A 170 -9.43 -10.92 28.85
C VAL A 170 -9.26 -9.43 29.20
N ASP A 171 -8.70 -9.14 30.38
CA ASP A 171 -8.47 -7.77 30.84
C ASP A 171 -7.50 -7.04 29.89
N ALA A 172 -6.46 -7.71 29.43
CA ALA A 172 -5.50 -7.16 28.46
C ALA A 172 -6.15 -6.88 27.10
N ILE A 173 -7.00 -7.80 26.62
CA ILE A 173 -7.77 -7.60 25.36
C ILE A 173 -8.67 -6.38 25.50
N GLN A 174 -9.43 -6.25 26.60
CA GLN A 174 -10.35 -5.13 26.83
C GLN A 174 -9.60 -3.79 26.90
N ALA A 175 -8.46 -3.75 27.60
CA ALA A 175 -7.62 -2.55 27.67
C ALA A 175 -7.12 -2.14 26.29
N THR A 176 -6.65 -3.09 25.49
CA THR A 176 -6.15 -2.84 24.12
C THR A 176 -7.26 -2.34 23.20
N ILE A 177 -8.45 -2.93 23.23
CA ILE A 177 -9.63 -2.43 22.48
C ILE A 177 -9.96 -0.99 22.86
N ALA A 178 -9.87 -0.67 24.16
CA ALA A 178 -10.12 0.69 24.67
C ALA A 178 -8.98 1.67 24.37
N GLY A 179 -7.90 1.27 23.70
CA GLY A 179 -6.71 2.09 23.44
C GLY A 179 -5.93 2.43 24.72
N LYS A 180 -6.02 1.59 25.74
CA LYS A 180 -5.35 1.74 27.03
C LYS A 180 -4.25 0.67 27.19
N THR A 181 -3.21 1.01 27.94
CA THR A 181 -2.21 0.03 28.38
C THR A 181 -2.84 -0.93 29.39
N PRO A 182 -2.66 -2.27 29.24
CA PRO A 182 -3.08 -3.22 30.25
C PRO A 182 -2.45 -2.94 31.62
N ALA A 183 -3.19 -3.21 32.70
CA ALA A 183 -2.71 -3.01 34.07
C ALA A 183 -1.48 -3.87 34.40
N LEU A 184 -1.39 -5.04 33.78
CA LEU A 184 -0.22 -5.92 33.82
C LEU A 184 0.22 -6.17 32.37
N SER A 185 1.48 -5.92 32.05
CA SER A 185 2.08 -6.23 30.75
C SER A 185 2.64 -7.66 30.69
N GLU A 186 2.91 -8.26 31.83
CA GLU A 186 3.46 -9.60 31.95
C GLU A 186 2.92 -10.33 33.18
N THR A 187 2.69 -11.63 33.04
CA THR A 187 2.37 -12.53 34.17
C THR A 187 3.09 -13.86 34.00
N GLU A 188 3.39 -14.54 35.16
CA GLU A 188 4.00 -15.85 35.12
C GLU A 188 3.06 -16.88 34.47
N THR A 189 3.60 -17.66 33.55
CA THR A 189 2.85 -18.66 32.79
C THR A 189 3.03 -20.06 33.40
N VAL A 190 1.92 -20.76 33.58
CA VAL A 190 1.90 -22.16 34.01
C VAL A 190 1.48 -23.03 32.82
N GLY A 191 2.37 -23.92 32.41
CA GLY A 191 2.14 -24.80 31.26
C GLY A 191 3.28 -25.76 30.99
N CYS A 192 3.22 -26.42 29.86
CA CYS A 192 4.31 -27.23 29.34
C CYS A 192 5.38 -26.32 28.73
N ARG A 193 6.64 -26.54 29.07
CA ARG A 193 7.74 -25.73 28.52
C ARG A 193 7.83 -25.90 27.00
N LEU A 194 7.96 -24.82 26.28
CA LEU A 194 8.21 -24.82 24.85
C LEU A 194 9.71 -24.74 24.62
N GLU A 195 10.26 -25.68 23.84
CA GLU A 195 11.66 -25.61 23.44
C GLU A 195 11.86 -24.46 22.44
N PRO A 196 13.02 -23.77 22.52
CA PRO A 196 13.34 -22.72 21.53
C PRO A 196 13.26 -23.26 20.10
N PHE A 197 12.61 -22.52 19.22
CA PHE A 197 12.51 -22.90 17.82
C PHE A 197 13.92 -23.00 17.21
N LYS A 198 14.20 -24.13 16.59
CA LYS A 198 15.41 -24.36 15.79
C LYS A 198 15.00 -24.57 14.34
N LEU A 199 15.81 -24.06 13.41
CA LEU A 199 15.62 -24.42 12.00
C LEU A 199 15.58 -25.94 11.85
N PRO A 200 14.57 -26.48 11.15
CA PRO A 200 14.56 -27.89 10.82
C PRO A 200 15.82 -28.28 10.04
N ASN A 201 16.35 -29.47 10.31
CA ASN A 201 17.50 -30.00 9.57
C ASN A 201 17.22 -30.10 8.06
N GLN A 202 15.96 -30.20 7.67
CA GLN A 202 15.54 -30.27 6.27
C GLN A 202 14.37 -29.32 6.03
N ILE A 203 14.62 -28.29 5.20
CA ILE A 203 13.59 -27.40 4.69
C ILE A 203 12.95 -28.06 3.48
N THR A 204 11.60 -28.21 3.51
CA THR A 204 10.85 -28.87 2.43
C THR A 204 9.79 -27.94 1.87
N TYR A 205 9.38 -28.18 0.60
CA TYR A 205 8.34 -27.42 -0.05
C TYR A 205 7.01 -27.45 0.72
N THR A 206 6.50 -28.67 0.96
CA THR A 206 5.14 -28.84 1.55
C THR A 206 4.99 -28.19 2.90
N ARG A 207 6.01 -28.27 3.76
CA ARG A 207 5.94 -27.79 5.14
C ARG A 207 6.32 -26.33 5.32
N HIS A 208 7.34 -25.84 4.56
CA HIS A 208 7.95 -24.54 4.82
C HIS A 208 7.74 -23.55 3.70
N ILE A 209 7.86 -23.99 2.43
CA ILE A 209 7.86 -23.09 1.28
C ILE A 209 6.45 -22.84 0.73
N ALA A 210 5.61 -23.88 0.61
CA ALA A 210 4.24 -23.73 0.13
C ALA A 210 3.43 -22.75 0.98
N PRO A 211 3.50 -22.76 2.35
CA PRO A 211 2.84 -21.73 3.14
C PRO A 211 3.26 -20.31 2.80
N ILE A 212 4.56 -20.08 2.57
CA ILE A 212 5.11 -18.77 2.19
C ILE A 212 4.59 -18.37 0.80
N LEU A 213 4.73 -19.26 -0.19
CA LEU A 213 4.27 -18.99 -1.55
C LEU A 213 2.77 -18.71 -1.60
N PHE A 214 1.97 -19.48 -0.86
CA PHE A 214 0.52 -19.32 -0.82
C PHE A 214 0.11 -18.01 -0.14
N ALA A 215 0.81 -17.61 0.91
CA ALA A 215 0.53 -16.37 1.62
C ALA A 215 1.01 -15.11 0.87
N ARG A 216 2.12 -15.20 0.10
CA ARG A 216 2.85 -14.03 -0.41
C ARG A 216 2.88 -13.91 -1.94
N CYS A 217 2.83 -15.04 -2.68
CA CYS A 217 3.17 -15.06 -4.11
C CYS A 217 1.99 -15.43 -5.02
N VAL A 218 1.21 -16.46 -4.66
CA VAL A 218 0.15 -17.00 -5.55
C VAL A 218 -1.00 -16.04 -5.81
N GLY A 219 -1.15 -14.97 -5.00
CA GLY A 219 -2.10 -13.90 -5.31
C GLY A 219 -1.92 -13.34 -6.72
N CYS A 220 -0.66 -13.18 -7.15
CA CYS A 220 -0.28 -12.74 -8.50
C CYS A 220 0.22 -13.91 -9.37
N HIS A 221 0.93 -14.89 -8.78
CA HIS A 221 1.56 -16.01 -9.48
C HIS A 221 0.62 -17.23 -9.60
N ARG A 222 -0.51 -17.07 -10.28
CA ARG A 222 -1.44 -18.13 -10.69
C ARG A 222 -1.94 -17.89 -12.10
N GLN A 223 -2.56 -18.91 -12.69
CA GLN A 223 -3.08 -18.79 -14.06
C GLN A 223 -4.14 -17.69 -14.14
N GLY A 224 -4.03 -16.84 -15.16
CA GLY A 224 -4.97 -15.73 -15.40
C GLY A 224 -4.67 -14.44 -14.67
N GLU A 225 -3.60 -14.38 -13.85
CA GLU A 225 -3.18 -13.20 -13.13
C GLU A 225 -1.95 -12.51 -13.77
N VAL A 226 -1.55 -11.37 -13.22
CA VAL A 226 -0.54 -10.48 -13.79
C VAL A 226 0.86 -11.08 -13.91
N ALA A 227 1.22 -12.04 -13.03
CA ALA A 227 2.57 -12.61 -13.06
C ALA A 227 2.80 -13.56 -14.25
N PRO A 228 4.03 -13.61 -14.81
CA PRO A 228 4.32 -14.32 -16.07
C PRO A 228 4.32 -15.85 -15.94
N PHE A 229 4.26 -16.39 -14.72
CA PHE A 229 4.27 -17.83 -14.44
C PHE A 229 3.56 -18.16 -13.11
N PRO A 230 2.95 -19.34 -12.98
CA PRO A 230 2.33 -19.79 -11.74
C PRO A 230 3.38 -20.28 -10.73
N LEU A 231 3.04 -20.22 -9.43
CA LEU A 231 3.79 -20.80 -8.29
C LEU A 231 2.86 -21.64 -7.38
N VAL A 232 1.81 -22.19 -7.94
CA VAL A 232 0.78 -22.93 -7.21
C VAL A 232 1.24 -24.35 -6.85
N GLY A 233 2.06 -24.99 -7.72
CA GLY A 233 2.50 -26.37 -7.57
C GLY A 233 3.98 -26.50 -7.22
N TYR A 234 4.34 -27.67 -6.65
CA TYR A 234 5.74 -27.99 -6.33
C TYR A 234 6.66 -27.87 -7.55
N GLU A 235 6.27 -28.48 -8.68
CA GLU A 235 7.11 -28.49 -9.88
C GLU A 235 7.37 -27.08 -10.43
N ASP A 236 6.37 -26.20 -10.34
CA ASP A 236 6.51 -24.81 -10.76
C ASP A 236 7.49 -24.02 -9.89
N ALA A 237 7.47 -24.28 -8.60
CA ALA A 237 8.38 -23.65 -7.65
C ALA A 237 9.78 -24.27 -7.73
N ALA A 238 9.90 -25.61 -7.75
CA ALA A 238 11.17 -26.32 -7.72
C ALA A 238 12.06 -26.00 -8.94
N LYS A 239 11.48 -25.98 -10.15
CA LYS A 239 12.23 -25.60 -11.38
C LYS A 239 12.75 -24.17 -11.37
N ARG A 240 12.24 -23.32 -10.45
CA ARG A 240 12.63 -21.90 -10.29
C ARG A 240 13.27 -21.61 -8.92
N ALA A 241 13.62 -22.64 -8.15
CA ALA A 241 14.08 -22.46 -6.78
C ALA A 241 15.27 -21.47 -6.65
N GLY A 242 16.27 -21.58 -7.52
CA GLY A 242 17.40 -20.66 -7.55
C GLY A 242 16.98 -19.23 -7.87
N PHE A 243 16.10 -19.03 -8.86
CA PHE A 243 15.55 -17.71 -9.20
C PHE A 243 14.71 -17.13 -8.07
N LEU A 244 13.87 -17.95 -7.41
CA LEU A 244 13.11 -17.50 -6.23
C LEU A 244 14.04 -17.03 -5.11
N ALA A 245 15.12 -17.77 -4.83
CA ALA A 245 16.10 -17.37 -3.83
C ALA A 245 16.79 -16.04 -4.17
N GLU A 246 17.12 -15.82 -5.45
CA GLU A 246 17.74 -14.59 -5.93
C GLU A 246 16.81 -13.39 -5.79
N VAL A 247 15.57 -13.46 -6.32
CA VAL A 247 14.64 -12.32 -6.33
C VAL A 247 14.06 -12.00 -4.97
N THR A 248 13.95 -13.00 -4.07
CA THR A 248 13.54 -12.75 -2.69
C THR A 248 14.70 -12.23 -1.83
N GLY A 249 15.91 -12.75 -2.05
CA GLY A 249 17.12 -12.29 -1.36
C GLY A 249 17.47 -10.83 -1.70
N SER A 250 17.31 -10.43 -2.96
CA SER A 250 17.44 -9.02 -3.39
C SER A 250 16.24 -8.15 -3.05
N ARG A 251 15.17 -8.70 -2.44
CA ARG A 251 13.90 -8.04 -2.12
C ARG A 251 13.16 -7.44 -3.34
N LEU A 252 13.48 -7.94 -4.55
CA LEU A 252 12.74 -7.60 -5.75
C LEU A 252 11.31 -8.18 -5.71
N MET A 253 11.14 -9.36 -5.10
CA MET A 253 9.86 -10.05 -4.93
C MET A 253 9.62 -10.46 -3.48
N PRO A 254 8.39 -10.34 -2.98
CA PRO A 254 7.27 -9.62 -3.60
C PRO A 254 7.53 -8.11 -3.64
N PRO A 255 6.97 -7.38 -4.65
CA PRO A 255 7.22 -5.94 -4.79
C PRO A 255 6.59 -5.17 -3.62
N TRP A 256 7.44 -4.49 -2.87
CA TRP A 256 7.05 -3.59 -1.78
C TRP A 256 8.22 -2.68 -1.45
N HIS A 257 8.12 -1.43 -1.82
CA HIS A 257 9.26 -0.51 -1.84
C HIS A 257 9.26 0.53 -0.72
N ALA A 258 8.15 0.67 0.04
CA ALA A 258 8.15 1.54 1.22
C ALA A 258 9.11 1.00 2.29
N ARG A 259 10.01 1.86 2.78
CA ARG A 259 10.98 1.49 3.81
C ARG A 259 10.32 1.35 5.18
N PRO A 260 10.77 0.41 6.01
CA PRO A 260 10.31 0.29 7.39
C PRO A 260 10.51 1.59 8.18
N GLY A 261 9.56 1.91 9.08
CA GLY A 261 9.65 3.11 9.93
C GLY A 261 9.22 4.42 9.26
N PHE A 262 8.93 4.40 7.96
CA PHE A 262 8.39 5.55 7.23
C PHE A 262 6.96 5.25 6.76
N GLY A 263 6.00 5.64 7.59
CA GLY A 263 4.60 5.28 7.44
C GLY A 263 4.29 3.88 8.01
N HIS A 264 3.05 3.68 8.43
CA HIS A 264 2.52 2.39 8.84
C HIS A 264 1.42 2.00 7.87
N PHE A 265 1.73 1.07 6.97
CA PHE A 265 0.85 0.75 5.85
C PHE A 265 0.15 -0.59 6.02
N ARG A 266 -1.05 -0.70 5.43
CA ARG A 266 -1.78 -1.96 5.24
C ARG A 266 -1.23 -2.71 4.03
N GLY A 267 -1.44 -4.02 4.01
CA GLY A 267 -1.08 -4.83 2.86
C GLY A 267 0.43 -5.02 2.66
N ASP A 268 1.26 -4.79 3.67
CA ASP A 268 2.70 -5.00 3.59
C ASP A 268 3.02 -6.44 3.13
N ARG A 269 3.65 -6.55 1.96
CA ARG A 269 3.95 -7.82 1.30
C ARG A 269 5.39 -8.30 1.53
N ARG A 270 6.22 -7.52 2.23
CA ARG A 270 7.62 -7.90 2.45
C ARG A 270 7.73 -9.27 3.10
N LEU A 271 8.69 -10.02 2.64
CA LEU A 271 9.14 -11.22 3.35
C LEU A 271 9.97 -10.82 4.57
N SER A 272 9.79 -11.55 5.66
CA SER A 272 10.71 -11.50 6.79
C SER A 272 12.07 -12.11 6.39
N ASP A 273 13.14 -11.76 7.13
CA ASP A 273 14.45 -12.35 6.90
C ASP A 273 14.40 -13.87 7.00
N ARG A 274 13.54 -14.38 7.89
CA ARG A 274 13.31 -15.81 8.06
C ARG A 274 12.69 -16.47 6.84
N GLU A 275 11.65 -15.86 6.23
CA GLU A 275 11.05 -16.40 5.01
C GLU A 275 12.07 -16.43 3.86
N ILE A 276 12.90 -15.40 3.74
CA ILE A 276 14.00 -15.33 2.76
C ILE A 276 15.02 -16.44 3.01
N GLU A 277 15.45 -16.63 4.26
CA GLU A 277 16.39 -17.67 4.66
C GLU A 277 15.87 -19.08 4.34
N LEU A 278 14.58 -19.33 4.60
CA LEU A 278 13.94 -20.61 4.29
C LEU A 278 13.93 -20.89 2.80
N ILE A 279 13.57 -19.90 1.96
CA ILE A 279 13.57 -20.05 0.50
C ILE A 279 14.98 -20.29 -0.01
N ALA A 280 15.97 -19.54 0.46
CA ALA A 280 17.37 -19.67 0.05
C ALA A 280 17.93 -21.05 0.46
N THR A 281 17.65 -21.50 1.67
CA THR A 281 18.11 -22.81 2.18
C THR A 281 17.44 -23.95 1.43
N TRP A 282 16.14 -23.85 1.12
CA TRP A 282 15.43 -24.83 0.32
C TRP A 282 16.01 -24.97 -1.08
N ALA A 283 16.24 -23.82 -1.76
CA ALA A 283 16.84 -23.80 -3.09
C ALA A 283 18.26 -24.41 -3.09
N LYS A 284 19.09 -24.09 -2.09
CA LYS A 284 20.44 -24.63 -1.94
C LYS A 284 20.47 -26.15 -1.73
N ASN A 285 19.44 -26.71 -1.10
CA ASN A 285 19.32 -28.13 -0.79
C ASN A 285 18.52 -28.88 -1.87
N GLU A 286 18.63 -28.49 -3.13
CA GLU A 286 17.99 -29.16 -4.28
C GLU A 286 16.45 -29.20 -4.22
N ALA A 287 15.86 -28.24 -3.51
CA ALA A 287 14.42 -27.98 -3.45
C ALA A 287 13.55 -29.22 -3.10
N PRO A 288 13.79 -29.93 -1.98
CA PRO A 288 13.08 -31.17 -1.66
C PRO A 288 11.57 -30.92 -1.45
N GLN A 289 10.74 -31.86 -1.94
CA GLN A 289 9.28 -31.75 -1.88
C GLN A 289 8.72 -31.86 -0.45
N GLY A 290 9.13 -32.88 0.30
CA GLY A 290 8.62 -33.14 1.65
C GLY A 290 7.41 -34.07 1.68
N ASN A 291 6.79 -34.17 2.86
CA ASN A 291 5.66 -35.07 3.10
C ASN A 291 4.34 -34.42 2.66
N ALA A 292 3.50 -35.16 1.93
CA ALA A 292 2.19 -34.69 1.51
C ALA A 292 1.25 -34.29 2.68
N ALA A 293 1.42 -34.93 3.85
CA ALA A 293 0.65 -34.61 5.08
C ALA A 293 0.91 -33.19 5.62
N ASP A 294 2.00 -32.54 5.19
CA ASP A 294 2.33 -31.17 5.55
C ASP A 294 1.83 -30.12 4.52
N MET A 295 1.30 -30.59 3.37
CA MET A 295 0.87 -29.67 2.32
C MET A 295 -0.32 -28.82 2.77
N PRO A 296 -0.24 -27.48 2.74
CA PRO A 296 -1.39 -26.64 3.02
C PRO A 296 -2.45 -26.74 1.92
N GLU A 297 -3.70 -26.49 2.28
CA GLU A 297 -4.72 -26.25 1.27
C GLU A 297 -4.40 -24.99 0.46
N LEU A 298 -4.66 -25.04 -0.84
CA LEU A 298 -4.51 -23.86 -1.70
C LEU A 298 -5.56 -22.81 -1.28
N PRO A 299 -5.16 -21.55 -1.08
CA PRO A 299 -6.11 -20.49 -0.78
C PRO A 299 -7.21 -20.42 -1.84
N LYS A 300 -8.43 -20.16 -1.40
CA LYS A 300 -9.56 -19.93 -2.31
C LYS A 300 -9.46 -18.52 -2.85
N PHE A 301 -9.43 -18.41 -4.17
CA PHE A 301 -9.45 -17.13 -4.86
C PHE A 301 -10.84 -16.89 -5.44
N THR A 302 -11.29 -15.64 -5.39
CA THR A 302 -12.53 -15.24 -6.01
C THR A 302 -12.33 -15.21 -7.53
N GLU A 303 -13.16 -15.95 -8.24
CA GLU A 303 -13.22 -15.83 -9.71
C GLU A 303 -14.03 -14.58 -10.07
N GLY A 304 -13.53 -13.81 -11.04
CA GLY A 304 -14.21 -12.58 -11.46
C GLY A 304 -13.89 -11.38 -10.54
N TRP A 305 -14.92 -10.64 -10.14
CA TRP A 305 -14.77 -9.47 -9.28
C TRP A 305 -14.36 -9.86 -7.86
N GLN A 306 -13.24 -9.31 -7.38
CA GLN A 306 -12.67 -9.69 -6.07
C GLN A 306 -13.56 -9.22 -4.90
N LEU A 307 -14.26 -8.10 -5.07
CA LEU A 307 -15.16 -7.54 -4.07
C LEU A 307 -16.61 -8.07 -4.17
N GLY A 308 -16.86 -9.06 -5.02
CA GLY A 308 -18.19 -9.56 -5.33
C GLY A 308 -18.81 -8.87 -6.54
N GLN A 309 -20.12 -9.04 -6.78
CA GLN A 309 -20.80 -8.45 -7.93
C GLN A 309 -20.90 -6.93 -7.77
N PRO A 310 -20.35 -6.10 -8.70
CA PRO A 310 -20.50 -4.65 -8.64
C PRO A 310 -21.94 -4.21 -8.92
N ASP A 311 -22.32 -3.06 -8.37
CA ASP A 311 -23.61 -2.40 -8.68
C ASP A 311 -23.65 -1.84 -10.11
N LEU A 312 -22.47 -1.43 -10.64
CA LEU A 312 -22.33 -0.90 -11.98
C LEU A 312 -21.01 -1.37 -12.59
N VAL A 313 -21.06 -1.84 -13.83
CA VAL A 313 -19.89 -2.21 -14.62
C VAL A 313 -19.74 -1.22 -15.78
N LEU A 314 -18.61 -0.53 -15.82
CA LEU A 314 -18.22 0.37 -16.90
C LEU A 314 -17.13 -0.31 -17.72
N ALA A 315 -17.40 -0.60 -18.99
CA ALA A 315 -16.48 -1.32 -19.87
C ALA A 315 -16.18 -0.49 -21.11
N MET A 316 -14.97 -0.65 -21.64
CA MET A 316 -14.65 -0.13 -22.98
C MET A 316 -15.68 -0.63 -24.00
N ASN A 317 -16.13 0.27 -24.88
CA ASN A 317 -17.17 -0.04 -25.85
C ASN A 317 -16.68 -1.04 -26.90
N GLU A 318 -15.42 -0.99 -27.26
CA GLU A 318 -14.76 -1.81 -28.26
C GLU A 318 -13.33 -2.19 -27.85
N ASP A 319 -12.75 -3.15 -28.55
CA ASP A 319 -11.39 -3.61 -28.32
C ASP A 319 -10.38 -2.57 -28.83
N PHE A 320 -9.35 -2.31 -28.05
CA PHE A 320 -8.21 -1.52 -28.46
C PHE A 320 -7.02 -2.40 -28.87
N HIS A 321 -6.43 -2.13 -30.02
CA HIS A 321 -5.31 -2.88 -30.55
C HIS A 321 -3.97 -2.25 -30.11
N VAL A 322 -3.21 -2.97 -29.31
CA VAL A 322 -1.86 -2.56 -28.86
C VAL A 322 -0.83 -3.16 -29.83
N LYS A 323 0.00 -2.31 -30.42
CA LYS A 323 1.07 -2.72 -31.35
C LYS A 323 2.10 -3.61 -30.67
N ALA A 324 2.78 -4.44 -31.46
CA ALA A 324 3.80 -5.35 -30.96
C ALA A 324 5.03 -4.61 -30.41
N ASP A 325 5.36 -3.45 -30.95
CA ASP A 325 6.52 -2.63 -30.62
C ASP A 325 6.19 -1.13 -30.75
N GLY A 326 7.14 -0.29 -30.34
CA GLY A 326 7.02 1.16 -30.37
C GLY A 326 7.06 1.77 -28.97
N PRO A 327 6.81 3.08 -28.87
CA PRO A 327 6.72 3.77 -27.58
C PRO A 327 5.47 3.37 -26.82
N ASP A 328 5.48 3.59 -25.50
CA ASP A 328 4.29 3.52 -24.68
C ASP A 328 3.20 4.46 -25.20
N SER A 329 1.94 4.05 -25.03
CA SER A 329 0.80 4.87 -25.43
C SER A 329 -0.13 5.16 -24.24
N PHE A 330 -0.65 6.39 -24.22
CA PHE A 330 -1.60 6.87 -23.21
C PHE A 330 -2.91 7.21 -23.91
N ARG A 331 -3.96 6.44 -23.65
CA ARG A 331 -5.26 6.66 -24.27
C ARG A 331 -6.37 6.80 -23.24
N PHE A 332 -7.29 7.70 -23.53
CA PHE A 332 -8.49 7.94 -22.75
C PHE A 332 -9.67 7.28 -23.42
N PHE A 333 -10.33 6.36 -22.72
CA PHE A 333 -11.58 5.75 -23.14
C PHE A 333 -12.72 6.37 -22.36
N VAL A 334 -13.70 6.95 -23.06
CA VAL A 334 -14.78 7.67 -22.39
C VAL A 334 -16.04 6.81 -22.35
N ILE A 335 -16.50 6.54 -21.12
CA ILE A 335 -17.62 5.66 -20.87
C ILE A 335 -18.71 6.44 -20.14
N PRO A 336 -19.90 6.64 -20.73
CA PRO A 336 -21.01 7.31 -20.07
C PRO A 336 -21.45 6.56 -18.81
N ILE A 337 -21.65 7.31 -17.72
CA ILE A 337 -22.16 6.75 -16.47
C ILE A 337 -23.67 6.98 -16.40
N ASP A 338 -24.45 5.95 -16.69
CA ASP A 338 -25.91 6.01 -16.62
C ASP A 338 -26.41 5.69 -15.20
N ILE A 339 -26.58 6.73 -14.40
CA ILE A 339 -27.17 6.65 -13.06
C ILE A 339 -28.37 7.61 -12.96
N PRO A 340 -29.50 7.19 -12.35
CA PRO A 340 -30.71 8.01 -12.30
C PRO A 340 -30.59 9.25 -11.41
N LYS A 341 -29.68 9.24 -10.42
CA LYS A 341 -29.40 10.30 -9.45
C LYS A 341 -27.96 10.19 -8.95
N ASP A 342 -27.48 11.20 -8.27
CA ASP A 342 -26.20 11.17 -7.59
C ASP A 342 -26.08 9.94 -6.68
N LYS A 343 -24.89 9.34 -6.67
CA LYS A 343 -24.54 8.17 -5.89
C LYS A 343 -23.30 8.43 -5.04
N VAL A 344 -23.13 7.59 -4.03
CA VAL A 344 -21.88 7.52 -3.25
C VAL A 344 -21.23 6.18 -3.53
N VAL A 345 -19.96 6.21 -3.91
CA VAL A 345 -19.15 5.02 -4.19
C VAL A 345 -18.42 4.62 -2.92
N ALA A 346 -18.51 3.33 -2.57
CA ALA A 346 -17.81 2.70 -1.45
C ALA A 346 -16.56 1.93 -1.89
N ALA A 347 -16.53 1.45 -3.14
CA ALA A 347 -15.35 0.78 -3.69
C ALA A 347 -15.31 0.88 -5.21
N VAL A 348 -14.11 0.74 -5.75
CA VAL A 348 -13.86 0.62 -7.18
C VAL A 348 -12.89 -0.52 -7.42
N GLU A 349 -13.19 -1.36 -8.40
CA GLU A 349 -12.33 -2.44 -8.85
C GLU A 349 -12.06 -2.29 -10.35
N PHE A 350 -10.81 -2.03 -10.71
CA PHE A 350 -10.38 -2.04 -12.10
C PHE A 350 -9.94 -3.45 -12.50
N ARG A 351 -10.34 -3.89 -13.67
CA ARG A 351 -9.94 -5.17 -14.28
C ARG A 351 -9.38 -4.93 -15.67
N PRO A 352 -8.05 -5.09 -15.84
CA PRO A 352 -7.47 -5.04 -17.18
C PRO A 352 -8.02 -6.18 -18.03
N GLY A 353 -8.40 -5.89 -19.27
CA GLY A 353 -8.77 -6.92 -20.24
C GLY A 353 -7.55 -7.74 -20.64
N ASN A 354 -6.39 -7.07 -20.71
CA ASN A 354 -5.10 -7.72 -20.97
C ASN A 354 -4.00 -7.21 -20.01
N PRO A 355 -3.76 -7.94 -18.89
CA PRO A 355 -2.77 -7.52 -17.88
C PRO A 355 -1.31 -7.54 -18.36
N ARG A 356 -1.01 -8.01 -19.58
CA ARG A 356 0.33 -8.01 -20.15
C ARG A 356 0.73 -6.67 -20.74
N VAL A 357 -0.24 -5.88 -21.18
CA VAL A 357 0.01 -4.62 -21.87
C VAL A 357 -0.52 -3.41 -21.11
N VAL A 358 -1.47 -3.58 -20.19
CA VAL A 358 -1.98 -2.51 -19.34
C VAL A 358 -1.02 -2.28 -18.18
N HIS A 359 -0.27 -1.18 -18.22
CA HIS A 359 0.71 -0.82 -17.20
C HIS A 359 0.07 -0.14 -15.98
N HIS A 360 -0.82 0.86 -16.19
CA HIS A 360 -1.65 1.45 -15.15
C HIS A 360 -2.90 2.10 -15.73
N ALA A 361 -3.86 2.39 -14.85
CA ALA A 361 -5.09 3.09 -15.18
C ALA A 361 -5.35 4.25 -14.22
N ILE A 362 -5.82 5.39 -14.73
CA ILE A 362 -6.35 6.49 -13.93
C ILE A 362 -7.82 6.71 -14.33
N LEU A 363 -8.69 6.79 -13.33
CA LEU A 363 -10.13 6.80 -13.51
C LEU A 363 -10.68 8.20 -13.24
N TYR A 364 -10.56 9.10 -14.21
CA TYR A 364 -11.07 10.48 -14.10
C TYR A 364 -12.60 10.54 -14.29
N LEU A 365 -13.23 11.53 -13.67
CA LEU A 365 -14.62 11.89 -13.88
C LEU A 365 -14.69 13.19 -14.67
N ASP A 366 -15.41 13.19 -15.79
CA ASP A 366 -15.68 14.38 -16.61
C ASP A 366 -17.15 14.79 -16.53
N ALA A 367 -17.43 15.98 -15.97
CA ALA A 367 -18.75 16.59 -15.97
C ALA A 367 -18.92 17.65 -17.08
N SER A 368 -17.87 17.92 -17.85
CA SER A 368 -17.88 18.95 -18.89
C SER A 368 -18.27 18.43 -20.28
N GLY A 369 -18.21 17.12 -20.48
CA GLY A 369 -18.40 16.47 -21.78
C GLY A 369 -17.25 16.70 -22.78
N MET A 370 -16.13 17.30 -22.32
CA MET A 370 -14.98 17.57 -23.18
C MET A 370 -14.23 16.30 -23.55
N ALA A 371 -14.10 15.35 -22.62
CA ALA A 371 -13.49 14.05 -22.89
C ALA A 371 -14.26 13.30 -23.98
N MET A 372 -15.58 13.24 -23.87
CA MET A 372 -16.46 12.60 -24.88
C MET A 372 -16.34 13.28 -26.24
N LYS A 373 -16.27 14.60 -26.27
CA LYS A 373 -16.08 15.33 -27.54
C LYS A 373 -14.76 14.99 -28.22
N ARG A 374 -13.69 14.77 -27.46
CA ARG A 374 -12.38 14.37 -27.99
C ARG A 374 -12.39 12.92 -28.46
N ASP A 375 -13.00 12.02 -27.70
CA ASP A 375 -13.16 10.61 -28.04
C ASP A 375 -13.90 10.45 -29.37
N LEU A 376 -15.02 11.14 -29.54
CA LEU A 376 -15.78 11.11 -30.81
C LEU A 376 -15.05 11.77 -32.02
N ALA A 377 -14.02 12.57 -31.78
CA ALA A 377 -13.22 13.21 -32.82
C ALA A 377 -11.99 12.39 -33.25
N ASP A 378 -11.55 11.43 -32.44
CA ASP A 378 -10.46 10.51 -32.76
C ASP A 378 -10.98 9.36 -33.62
N PRO A 379 -10.30 8.96 -34.72
CA PRO A 379 -10.73 7.85 -35.57
C PRO A 379 -10.48 6.47 -34.97
N GLU A 380 -9.63 6.35 -33.92
CA GLU A 380 -9.35 5.10 -33.21
C GLU A 380 -10.13 5.06 -31.89
N PRO A 381 -10.36 3.88 -31.30
CA PRO A 381 -11.02 3.74 -30.00
C PRO A 381 -10.34 4.59 -28.91
N GLY A 382 -11.10 5.40 -28.21
CA GLY A 382 -10.56 6.38 -27.28
C GLY A 382 -9.82 7.52 -28.00
N TYR A 383 -9.11 8.37 -27.24
CA TYR A 383 -8.25 9.42 -27.82
C TYR A 383 -6.91 9.48 -27.11
N GLU A 384 -5.89 9.90 -27.85
CA GLU A 384 -4.55 10.11 -27.32
C GLU A 384 -4.51 11.39 -26.48
N GLY A 385 -3.95 11.33 -25.28
CA GLY A 385 -3.93 12.51 -24.40
C GLY A 385 -2.95 12.35 -23.25
N PHE A 386 -2.54 13.51 -22.71
CA PHE A 386 -1.60 13.60 -21.60
C PHE A 386 -2.25 14.27 -20.38
N LEU A 387 -1.69 14.04 -19.17
CA LEU A 387 -2.19 14.53 -17.87
C LEU A 387 -3.69 14.22 -17.70
N THR A 388 -4.51 15.23 -17.82
CA THR A 388 -5.97 15.11 -17.71
C THR A 388 -6.68 14.93 -19.05
N GLY A 389 -5.94 14.64 -20.14
CA GLY A 389 -6.55 14.45 -21.45
C GLY A 389 -7.18 15.71 -22.05
N GLY A 390 -6.74 16.90 -21.60
CA GLY A 390 -7.22 18.18 -22.12
C GLY A 390 -8.61 18.61 -21.63
N PHE A 391 -9.09 18.05 -20.51
CA PHE A 391 -10.28 18.51 -19.80
C PHE A 391 -9.96 18.74 -18.32
N GLN A 392 -10.85 19.41 -17.60
CA GLN A 392 -10.73 19.59 -16.15
C GLN A 392 -11.55 18.49 -15.44
N PRO A 393 -10.92 17.50 -14.79
CA PRO A 393 -11.64 16.48 -14.07
C PRO A 393 -12.52 17.06 -12.95
N SER A 394 -13.75 16.61 -12.85
CA SER A 394 -14.65 16.92 -11.73
C SER A 394 -14.36 16.07 -10.50
N GLY A 395 -13.52 15.04 -10.64
CA GLY A 395 -13.07 14.11 -9.62
C GLY A 395 -12.33 12.93 -10.22
N THR A 396 -12.03 11.93 -9.39
CA THR A 396 -11.44 10.66 -9.84
C THR A 396 -12.07 9.50 -9.06
N LEU A 397 -12.27 8.36 -9.70
CA LEU A 397 -12.66 7.12 -9.04
C LEU A 397 -11.45 6.33 -8.51
N GLY A 398 -10.24 6.75 -8.84
CA GLY A 398 -9.02 6.15 -8.31
C GLY A 398 -7.97 5.87 -9.38
N PHE A 399 -7.02 5.07 -8.97
CA PHE A 399 -5.86 4.64 -9.74
C PHE A 399 -5.70 3.12 -9.60
N TRP A 400 -5.17 2.47 -10.62
CA TRP A 400 -4.79 1.07 -10.57
C TRP A 400 -3.43 0.85 -11.22
N ALA A 401 -2.61 -0.01 -10.60
CA ALA A 401 -1.39 -0.55 -11.17
C ALA A 401 -1.27 -2.05 -10.83
N PRO A 402 -0.41 -2.81 -11.52
CA PRO A 402 -0.18 -4.23 -11.21
C PRO A 402 0.14 -4.45 -9.73
N GLY A 403 -0.57 -5.40 -9.10
CA GLY A 403 -0.44 -5.69 -7.67
C GLY A 403 -1.39 -4.90 -6.77
N TYR A 404 -2.12 -3.90 -7.26
CA TYR A 404 -3.17 -3.23 -6.52
C TYR A 404 -4.31 -4.21 -6.20
N SER A 405 -4.70 -4.27 -4.93
CA SER A 405 -5.85 -5.06 -4.47
C SER A 405 -7.03 -4.14 -4.17
N PRO A 406 -8.17 -4.32 -4.83
CA PRO A 406 -9.35 -3.51 -4.58
C PRO A 406 -9.86 -3.73 -3.16
N ARG A 407 -10.46 -2.69 -2.57
CA ARG A 407 -11.05 -2.75 -1.23
C ARG A 407 -12.16 -1.74 -1.07
N PHE A 408 -13.07 -2.02 -0.14
CA PHE A 408 -14.05 -1.03 0.29
C PHE A 408 -13.37 0.08 1.10
N LEU A 409 -13.88 1.28 0.95
CA LEU A 409 -13.57 2.39 1.87
C LEU A 409 -14.11 2.04 3.27
N PRO A 410 -13.49 2.56 4.34
CA PRO A 410 -14.01 2.35 5.69
C PRO A 410 -15.47 2.82 5.83
N ASP A 411 -16.23 2.21 6.75
CA ASP A 411 -17.61 2.60 7.04
C ASP A 411 -17.73 4.10 7.31
N GLY A 412 -18.77 4.74 6.77
CA GLY A 412 -19.00 6.17 6.88
C GLY A 412 -18.17 7.04 5.93
N ILE A 413 -17.29 6.45 5.11
CA ILE A 413 -16.47 7.14 4.11
C ILE A 413 -16.90 6.71 2.72
N GLY A 414 -16.99 7.67 1.80
CA GLY A 414 -17.36 7.40 0.41
C GLY A 414 -16.79 8.41 -0.56
N GLN A 415 -17.14 8.25 -1.82
CA GLN A 415 -16.73 9.12 -2.90
C GLN A 415 -17.93 9.57 -3.71
N HIS A 416 -18.03 10.85 -4.00
CA HIS A 416 -19.14 11.40 -4.78
C HIS A 416 -19.08 10.95 -6.24
N LEU A 417 -20.22 10.48 -6.74
CA LEU A 417 -20.44 10.22 -8.15
C LEU A 417 -21.71 10.96 -8.58
N LYS A 418 -21.54 12.06 -9.28
CA LYS A 418 -22.65 12.91 -9.73
C LYS A 418 -23.29 12.34 -11.00
N LYS A 419 -24.62 12.48 -11.10
CA LYS A 419 -25.35 12.20 -12.33
C LYS A 419 -24.86 13.10 -13.46
N GLY A 420 -24.73 12.52 -14.67
CA GLY A 420 -24.28 13.25 -15.87
C GLY A 420 -22.78 13.48 -15.94
N THR A 421 -21.99 12.72 -15.16
CA THR A 421 -20.54 12.61 -15.38
C THR A 421 -20.23 11.40 -16.25
N ASP A 422 -19.18 11.49 -17.05
CA ASP A 422 -18.59 10.38 -17.78
C ASP A 422 -17.33 9.87 -17.05
N LEU A 423 -17.04 8.57 -17.19
CA LEU A 423 -15.73 8.03 -16.84
C LEU A 423 -14.78 8.27 -18.01
N ALA A 424 -13.74 9.07 -17.83
CA ALA A 424 -12.61 9.19 -18.73
C ALA A 424 -11.47 8.31 -18.18
N MET A 425 -11.38 7.09 -18.67
CA MET A 425 -10.42 6.09 -18.22
C MET A 425 -9.13 6.23 -19.02
N GLN A 426 -8.08 6.79 -18.39
CA GLN A 426 -6.75 6.81 -18.98
C GLN A 426 -6.08 5.45 -18.78
N LEU A 427 -5.65 4.82 -19.85
CA LEU A 427 -4.85 3.59 -19.83
C LEU A 427 -3.46 3.86 -20.40
N HIS A 428 -2.46 3.44 -19.66
CA HIS A 428 -1.08 3.39 -20.11
C HIS A 428 -0.78 1.98 -20.62
N TYR A 429 -0.46 1.88 -21.89
CA TYR A 429 -0.10 0.61 -22.54
C TYR A 429 1.40 0.52 -22.78
N HIS A 430 1.96 -0.64 -22.47
CA HIS A 430 3.34 -1.02 -22.78
C HIS A 430 3.35 -2.21 -23.77
N PRO A 431 4.02 -2.10 -24.95
CA PRO A 431 4.08 -3.19 -25.93
C PRO A 431 4.71 -4.46 -25.37
N SER A 432 4.13 -5.63 -25.68
CA SER A 432 4.59 -6.93 -25.17
C SER A 432 5.52 -7.72 -26.11
N GLY A 433 5.89 -7.14 -27.26
CA GLY A 433 6.67 -7.82 -28.30
C GLY A 433 5.80 -8.55 -29.34
N ARG A 434 4.47 -8.50 -29.21
CA ARG A 434 3.50 -9.00 -30.19
C ARG A 434 2.24 -8.13 -30.19
N GLU A 435 1.44 -8.23 -31.24
CA GLU A 435 0.13 -7.57 -31.26
C GLU A 435 -0.79 -8.17 -30.20
N GLU A 436 -1.42 -7.30 -29.44
CA GLU A 436 -2.34 -7.65 -28.37
C GLU A 436 -3.63 -6.83 -28.50
N THR A 437 -4.68 -7.27 -27.81
CA THR A 437 -5.92 -6.50 -27.66
C THR A 437 -6.24 -6.34 -26.20
N ASP A 438 -6.86 -5.20 -25.86
CA ASP A 438 -7.35 -4.91 -24.52
C ASP A 438 -8.82 -4.47 -24.56
N ARG A 439 -9.58 -4.87 -23.52
CA ARG A 439 -10.92 -4.40 -23.23
C ARG A 439 -11.14 -4.34 -21.74
N SER A 440 -10.59 -3.31 -21.14
CA SER A 440 -10.61 -3.09 -19.69
C SER A 440 -11.97 -2.69 -19.15
N GLN A 441 -12.21 -2.98 -17.86
CA GLN A 441 -13.48 -2.76 -17.18
C GLN A 441 -13.27 -2.17 -15.79
N VAL A 442 -14.28 -1.44 -15.30
CA VAL A 442 -14.35 -0.88 -13.95
C VAL A 442 -15.62 -1.33 -13.27
N GLY A 443 -15.53 -2.02 -12.16
CA GLY A 443 -16.63 -2.30 -11.25
C GLY A 443 -16.77 -1.19 -10.22
N VAL A 444 -17.97 -0.67 -10.07
CA VAL A 444 -18.29 0.38 -9.10
C VAL A 444 -19.28 -0.20 -8.08
N TYR A 445 -18.97 -0.02 -6.80
CA TYR A 445 -19.78 -0.47 -5.67
C TYR A 445 -20.32 0.74 -4.92
N PHE A 446 -21.64 0.82 -4.79
CA PHE A 446 -22.26 1.94 -4.09
C PHE A 446 -22.32 1.71 -2.59
N ALA A 447 -22.29 2.79 -1.83
CA ALA A 447 -22.45 2.71 -0.39
C ALA A 447 -23.88 2.27 -0.04
N ASP A 448 -23.98 1.21 0.76
CA ASP A 448 -25.23 0.69 1.33
C ASP A 448 -25.52 1.25 2.74
N LYS A 449 -24.52 1.88 3.37
CA LYS A 449 -24.56 2.53 4.67
C LYS A 449 -24.50 4.05 4.53
N PRO A 450 -24.99 4.82 5.53
CA PRO A 450 -24.83 6.26 5.55
C PRO A 450 -23.35 6.68 5.47
N VAL A 451 -23.06 7.65 4.62
CA VAL A 451 -21.73 8.23 4.43
C VAL A 451 -21.74 9.66 4.95
N GLU A 452 -20.80 9.96 5.85
CA GLU A 452 -20.66 11.27 6.50
C GLU A 452 -19.41 12.01 6.04
N ARG A 453 -18.42 11.29 5.50
CA ARG A 453 -17.12 11.82 5.11
C ARG A 453 -16.75 11.36 3.70
N PHE A 454 -16.08 12.24 2.96
CA PHE A 454 -15.78 11.99 1.56
C PHE A 454 -14.28 12.00 1.29
N VAL A 455 -13.87 11.22 0.27
CA VAL A 455 -12.49 11.20 -0.21
C VAL A 455 -12.27 12.37 -1.16
N SER A 456 -11.14 13.06 -0.97
CA SER A 456 -10.60 14.07 -1.88
C SER A 456 -9.12 13.82 -2.14
N GLY A 457 -8.47 14.61 -3.00
CA GLY A 457 -7.06 14.44 -3.37
C GLY A 457 -6.21 15.67 -3.07
N LEU A 458 -4.94 15.43 -2.75
CA LEU A 458 -3.87 16.41 -2.66
C LEU A 458 -2.68 15.87 -3.45
N ALA A 459 -2.10 16.65 -4.36
CA ALA A 459 -0.86 16.29 -5.06
C ALA A 459 0.21 17.37 -4.84
N LEU A 460 1.36 16.95 -4.37
CA LEU A 460 2.58 17.75 -4.30
C LEU A 460 3.36 17.49 -5.59
N ILE A 461 3.57 18.53 -6.39
CA ILE A 461 4.23 18.43 -7.70
C ILE A 461 5.37 19.44 -7.76
N ASP A 462 6.57 18.95 -8.05
CA ASP A 462 7.70 19.82 -8.38
C ASP A 462 7.94 19.82 -9.90
N PHE A 463 7.63 20.93 -10.55
CA PHE A 463 7.82 21.13 -11.99
C PHE A 463 9.26 21.50 -12.37
N LYS A 464 10.15 21.69 -11.38
CA LYS A 464 11.54 22.12 -11.59
C LYS A 464 12.49 21.00 -11.98
N VAL A 465 11.95 19.85 -12.41
CA VAL A 465 12.77 18.72 -12.85
C VAL A 465 13.72 19.14 -13.97
N ASN A 466 15.02 19.05 -13.71
CA ASN A 466 16.06 19.44 -14.65
C ASN A 466 17.36 18.69 -14.30
N ILE A 467 17.46 17.42 -14.70
CA ILE A 467 18.49 16.49 -14.27
C ILE A 467 19.59 16.42 -15.32
N PRO A 468 20.83 16.87 -14.99
CA PRO A 468 21.96 16.85 -15.92
C PRO A 468 22.36 15.44 -16.36
N PRO A 469 22.92 15.25 -17.56
CA PRO A 469 23.46 13.98 -17.99
C PRO A 469 24.68 13.57 -17.14
N GLY A 470 24.78 12.30 -16.80
CA GLY A 470 25.90 11.71 -16.06
C GLY A 470 25.80 11.83 -14.53
N GLU A 471 24.80 12.48 -13.99
CA GLU A 471 24.61 12.64 -12.54
C GLU A 471 23.98 11.39 -11.92
N ALA A 472 24.75 10.69 -11.06
CA ALA A 472 24.33 9.41 -10.47
C ALA A 472 23.45 9.58 -9.20
N SER A 473 23.33 10.76 -8.64
CA SER A 473 22.54 11.02 -7.43
C SER A 473 22.03 12.45 -7.39
N HIS A 474 21.21 12.82 -8.37
CA HIS A 474 20.57 14.13 -8.41
C HIS A 474 19.46 14.20 -7.38
N LYS A 475 19.55 15.15 -6.44
CA LYS A 475 18.55 15.35 -5.39
C LYS A 475 17.67 16.55 -5.67
N MET A 476 16.37 16.35 -5.65
CA MET A 476 15.36 17.40 -5.66
C MET A 476 14.69 17.55 -4.31
N GLN A 477 14.24 18.76 -4.00
CA GLN A 477 13.54 19.07 -2.75
C GLN A 477 12.39 20.05 -3.01
N TYR A 478 11.21 19.69 -2.51
CA TYR A 478 10.02 20.54 -2.59
C TYR A 478 9.34 20.60 -1.23
N SER A 479 8.83 21.76 -0.84
CA SER A 479 8.10 21.93 0.42
C SER A 479 6.75 22.62 0.17
N PHE A 480 5.73 22.17 0.90
CA PHE A 480 4.40 22.76 0.90
C PHE A 480 3.87 22.83 2.33
N THR A 481 3.24 23.96 2.70
CA THR A 481 2.60 24.12 4.02
C THR A 481 1.09 24.17 3.83
N THR A 482 0.37 23.22 4.46
CA THR A 482 -1.09 23.20 4.40
C THR A 482 -1.69 24.32 5.26
N PRO A 483 -2.62 25.12 4.72
CA PRO A 483 -3.33 26.14 5.51
C PRO A 483 -4.45 25.57 6.38
N VAL A 484 -4.82 24.29 6.19
CA VAL A 484 -5.94 23.64 6.85
C VAL A 484 -5.51 22.31 7.47
N GLU A 485 -6.32 21.81 8.40
CA GLU A 485 -6.16 20.45 8.93
C GLU A 485 -6.42 19.42 7.83
N LEU A 486 -5.60 18.35 7.81
CA LEU A 486 -5.72 17.24 6.85
C LEU A 486 -5.78 15.90 7.61
N GLU A 487 -6.50 14.95 7.04
CA GLU A 487 -6.48 13.56 7.46
C GLU A 487 -6.13 12.69 6.23
N LEU A 488 -4.90 12.16 6.21
CA LEU A 488 -4.37 11.40 5.07
C LEU A 488 -4.80 9.94 5.17
N MET A 489 -5.43 9.42 4.12
CA MET A 489 -5.82 8.01 4.01
C MET A 489 -4.69 7.16 3.43
N ASP A 490 -4.02 7.67 2.40
CA ASP A 490 -2.91 6.99 1.72
C ASP A 490 -1.95 7.97 1.05
N VAL A 491 -0.86 7.40 0.53
CA VAL A 491 0.18 8.13 -0.19
C VAL A 491 0.64 7.35 -1.42
N THR A 492 0.82 8.07 -2.54
CA THR A 492 1.27 7.53 -3.82
C THR A 492 2.46 8.34 -4.32
N PRO A 493 3.70 7.86 -4.13
CA PRO A 493 4.87 8.41 -4.79
C PRO A 493 4.82 8.14 -6.30
N HIS A 494 5.31 9.08 -7.13
CA HIS A 494 5.38 8.91 -8.57
C HIS A 494 6.61 9.59 -9.17
N MET A 495 7.38 8.82 -9.91
CA MET A 495 8.56 9.20 -10.70
C MET A 495 8.59 8.36 -11.98
N HIS A 496 9.57 8.56 -12.85
CA HIS A 496 9.77 7.72 -14.03
C HIS A 496 11.02 6.82 -13.93
N MET A 497 11.66 6.51 -15.06
CA MET A 497 12.65 5.44 -15.17
C MET A 497 13.96 5.69 -14.42
N ILE A 498 14.41 6.95 -14.31
CA ILE A 498 15.65 7.27 -13.62
C ILE A 498 15.46 7.68 -12.15
N GLY A 499 14.22 7.70 -11.68
CA GLY A 499 13.91 7.84 -10.27
C GLY A 499 14.48 6.68 -9.45
N THR A 500 15.01 6.96 -8.25
CA THR A 500 15.58 5.94 -7.36
C THR A 500 14.94 5.91 -5.99
N GLN A 501 14.57 7.06 -5.43
CA GLN A 501 13.94 7.16 -4.12
C GLN A 501 13.04 8.40 -4.04
N MET A 502 11.97 8.27 -3.22
CA MET A 502 11.16 9.41 -2.80
C MET A 502 10.87 9.32 -1.31
N LYS A 503 11.02 10.44 -0.61
CA LYS A 503 10.79 10.55 0.83
C LYS A 503 9.91 11.75 1.11
N VAL A 504 8.89 11.59 1.96
CA VAL A 504 8.05 12.68 2.44
C VAL A 504 7.95 12.64 3.96
N VAL A 505 8.23 13.77 4.59
CA VAL A 505 8.07 13.98 6.03
C VAL A 505 7.16 15.17 6.26
N ALA A 506 6.20 15.04 7.18
CA ALA A 506 5.38 16.14 7.64
C ALA A 506 5.95 16.70 8.94
N THR A 507 6.19 18.02 9.00
CA THR A 507 6.62 18.73 10.22
C THR A 507 5.46 19.57 10.72
N GLN A 508 4.91 19.22 11.89
CA GLN A 508 3.82 19.94 12.54
C GLN A 508 4.28 21.31 13.08
N PRO A 509 3.37 22.24 13.36
CA PRO A 509 3.74 23.57 13.90
C PRO A 509 4.49 23.53 15.22
N ASP A 510 4.32 22.48 16.02
CA ASP A 510 5.06 22.25 17.27
C ASP A 510 6.47 21.67 17.06
N GLY A 511 6.86 21.42 15.82
CA GLY A 511 8.15 20.83 15.43
C GLY A 511 8.16 19.30 15.39
N LYS A 512 7.07 18.63 15.73
CA LYS A 512 6.96 17.18 15.66
C LYS A 512 7.02 16.72 14.19
N GLN A 513 7.92 15.77 13.91
CA GLN A 513 8.04 15.16 12.61
C GLN A 513 7.26 13.86 12.54
N ILE A 514 6.52 13.70 11.44
CA ILE A 514 5.76 12.48 11.10
C ILE A 514 6.31 11.96 9.78
N PRO A 515 6.98 10.80 9.77
CA PRO A 515 7.43 10.16 8.53
C PRO A 515 6.21 9.63 7.77
N LEU A 516 5.95 10.17 6.58
CA LEU A 516 4.79 9.78 5.76
C LEU A 516 5.12 8.61 4.84
N VAL A 517 6.20 8.72 4.09
CA VAL A 517 6.69 7.67 3.20
C VAL A 517 8.18 7.86 2.91
N TRP A 518 8.91 6.76 2.78
CA TRP A 518 10.20 6.69 2.11
C TRP A 518 10.19 5.45 1.25
N SER A 519 10.15 5.61 -0.06
CA SER A 519 10.08 4.52 -1.03
C SER A 519 11.39 4.41 -1.80
N ASP A 520 11.93 3.20 -1.91
CA ASP A 520 12.90 2.85 -2.93
C ASP A 520 12.11 2.69 -4.23
N TRP A 521 12.28 3.64 -5.16
CA TRP A 521 11.43 3.71 -6.34
C TRP A 521 11.75 2.60 -7.35
N ASN A 522 10.69 2.03 -7.92
CA ASN A 522 10.78 1.12 -9.06
C ASN A 522 9.64 1.45 -10.04
N PHE A 523 10.01 1.87 -11.24
CA PHE A 523 9.05 2.28 -12.29
C PHE A 523 8.00 1.21 -12.61
N ASN A 524 8.38 -0.07 -12.56
CA ASN A 524 7.49 -1.19 -12.87
C ASN A 524 6.46 -1.49 -11.76
N TRP A 525 6.60 -0.90 -10.56
CA TRP A 525 5.77 -1.18 -9.39
C TRP A 525 5.38 0.12 -8.68
N GLN A 526 4.37 0.77 -9.24
CA GLN A 526 3.84 2.03 -8.70
C GLN A 526 2.75 1.74 -7.68
N GLU A 527 3.07 1.86 -6.41
CA GLU A 527 2.20 1.45 -5.30
C GLU A 527 1.50 2.65 -4.67
N GLN A 528 0.22 2.45 -4.31
CA GLN A 528 -0.52 3.31 -3.41
C GLN A 528 -0.47 2.71 -2.00
N TYR A 529 0.21 3.39 -1.08
CA TYR A 529 0.41 2.93 0.28
C TYR A 529 -0.71 3.43 1.20
N LEU A 530 -1.65 2.55 1.56
CA LEU A 530 -2.74 2.85 2.47
C LEU A 530 -2.24 2.82 3.91
N TYR A 531 -2.43 3.92 4.67
CA TYR A 531 -2.09 3.94 6.09
C TYR A 531 -2.98 2.98 6.89
N ARG A 532 -2.45 2.35 7.93
CA ARG A 532 -3.22 1.52 8.87
C ARG A 532 -4.28 2.33 9.59
N GLU A 533 -3.86 3.50 10.07
CA GLU A 533 -4.72 4.52 10.64
C GLU A 533 -4.51 5.82 9.86
N PRO A 534 -5.57 6.55 9.53
CA PRO A 534 -5.40 7.84 8.85
C PRO A 534 -4.50 8.79 9.63
N VAL A 535 -3.61 9.49 8.93
CA VAL A 535 -2.65 10.40 9.54
C VAL A 535 -3.25 11.79 9.65
N LYS A 536 -3.47 12.25 10.90
CA LYS A 536 -4.01 13.59 11.18
C LYS A 536 -2.89 14.62 11.28
N LEU A 537 -3.02 15.69 10.52
CA LEU A 537 -2.05 16.78 10.42
C LEU A 537 -2.76 18.11 10.66
N PRO A 538 -2.39 18.89 11.68
CA PRO A 538 -3.00 20.20 11.94
C PRO A 538 -2.66 21.22 10.84
N ALA A 539 -3.47 22.26 10.74
CA ALA A 539 -3.17 23.42 9.89
C ALA A 539 -1.77 23.97 10.20
N GLY A 540 -1.05 24.46 9.19
CA GLY A 540 0.33 24.91 9.31
C GLY A 540 1.37 23.80 9.26
N THR A 541 0.98 22.54 9.07
CA THR A 541 1.93 21.44 8.87
C THR A 541 2.67 21.60 7.55
N ARG A 542 4.00 21.50 7.56
CA ARG A 542 4.86 21.55 6.38
C ARG A 542 5.18 20.13 5.91
N PHE A 543 4.95 19.86 4.65
CA PHE A 543 5.40 18.67 3.93
C PHE A 543 6.76 18.96 3.30
N ASP A 544 7.75 18.12 3.57
CA ASP A 544 9.07 18.15 2.94
C ASP A 544 9.19 16.90 2.07
N LEU A 545 9.21 17.09 0.74
CA LEU A 545 9.39 16.05 -0.26
C LEU A 545 10.84 16.09 -0.74
N GLU A 546 11.50 14.95 -0.72
CA GLU A 546 12.84 14.71 -1.26
C GLU A 546 12.77 13.60 -2.30
N ALA A 547 13.37 13.79 -3.47
CA ALA A 547 13.43 12.80 -4.54
C ALA A 547 14.87 12.69 -5.07
N TRP A 548 15.29 11.46 -5.41
CA TRP A 548 16.63 11.17 -5.95
C TRP A 548 16.51 10.48 -7.31
N TYR A 549 17.42 10.83 -8.20
CA TYR A 549 17.47 10.35 -9.58
C TYR A 549 18.89 9.92 -9.95
N ASP A 550 19.01 8.89 -10.78
CA ASP A 550 20.27 8.42 -11.34
C ASP A 550 20.26 8.55 -12.88
N ASN A 551 20.81 9.64 -13.41
CA ASN A 551 20.97 9.88 -14.84
C ASN A 551 22.39 9.52 -15.33
N SER A 552 23.02 8.50 -14.74
CA SER A 552 24.36 8.05 -15.12
C SER A 552 24.33 6.95 -16.17
N THR A 553 25.49 6.70 -16.79
CA THR A 553 25.70 5.55 -17.69
C THR A 553 25.68 4.21 -16.95
N ALA A 554 25.86 4.20 -15.64
CA ALA A 554 25.84 2.99 -14.81
C ALA A 554 24.41 2.55 -14.47
N ASN A 555 23.41 3.43 -14.59
CA ASN A 555 22.02 3.10 -14.38
C ASN A 555 21.47 2.24 -15.55
N PRO A 556 21.15 0.95 -15.32
CA PRO A 556 20.65 0.08 -16.38
C PRO A 556 19.23 0.46 -16.86
N TYR A 557 18.51 1.25 -16.08
CA TYR A 557 17.16 1.75 -16.41
C TYR A 557 17.17 3.11 -17.11
N ASN A 558 18.35 3.73 -17.33
CA ASN A 558 18.42 4.99 -18.05
C ASN A 558 18.02 4.78 -19.53
N PRO A 559 16.92 5.39 -20.00
CA PRO A 559 16.44 5.21 -21.37
C PRO A 559 17.36 5.87 -22.41
N ASN A 560 18.25 6.76 -21.98
CA ASN A 560 19.17 7.51 -22.86
C ASN A 560 20.61 6.97 -22.75
N GLN A 561 21.15 6.46 -23.83
CA GLN A 561 22.54 5.99 -23.93
C GLN A 561 23.23 6.60 -25.15
N PRO A 562 24.12 7.60 -24.99
CA PRO A 562 24.60 8.18 -23.72
C PRO A 562 23.52 8.99 -22.99
N PRO A 563 23.67 9.22 -21.66
CA PRO A 563 22.74 10.03 -20.87
C PRO A 563 22.50 11.39 -21.49
N ALA A 564 21.24 11.81 -21.51
CA ALA A 564 20.79 13.12 -22.00
C ALA A 564 20.23 13.97 -20.85
N GLN A 565 20.04 15.28 -21.10
CA GLN A 565 19.32 16.15 -20.17
C GLN A 565 17.89 15.68 -20.01
N VAL A 566 17.46 15.35 -18.78
CA VAL A 566 16.09 14.94 -18.46
C VAL A 566 15.35 16.10 -17.80
N ARG A 567 14.11 16.32 -18.22
CA ARG A 567 13.26 17.43 -17.76
C ARG A 567 11.88 16.93 -17.36
N PHE A 568 11.10 17.83 -16.75
CA PHE A 568 9.71 17.54 -16.44
C PHE A 568 8.93 17.18 -17.71
N GLY A 569 8.20 16.07 -17.66
CA GLY A 569 7.35 15.62 -18.75
C GLY A 569 6.70 14.28 -18.45
N GLU A 570 5.79 13.83 -19.32
CA GLU A 570 4.96 12.65 -19.13
C GLU A 570 5.49 11.39 -19.80
N MET A 571 6.40 11.55 -20.77
CA MET A 571 6.98 10.38 -21.42
C MET A 571 7.84 9.60 -20.43
N THR A 572 7.93 8.30 -20.58
CA THR A 572 8.79 7.47 -19.74
C THR A 572 10.26 7.88 -19.77
N THR A 573 10.69 8.54 -20.85
CA THR A 573 12.02 9.14 -21.01
C THR A 573 12.18 10.53 -20.40
N ASP A 574 11.09 11.22 -20.08
CA ASP A 574 11.06 12.42 -19.25
C ASP A 574 11.08 12.02 -17.76
N GLU A 575 10.93 12.96 -16.83
CA GLU A 575 10.80 12.66 -15.40
C GLU A 575 9.72 13.47 -14.71
N MET A 576 9.20 12.91 -13.62
CA MET A 576 8.26 13.56 -12.71
C MET A 576 8.75 13.52 -11.27
N CYS A 577 8.32 14.50 -10.48
CA CYS A 577 8.47 14.55 -9.04
C CYS A 577 7.11 14.82 -8.42
N ILE A 578 6.34 13.76 -8.14
CA ILE A 578 4.95 13.86 -7.67
C ILE A 578 4.76 12.97 -6.45
N CYS A 579 4.10 13.49 -5.42
CA CYS A 579 3.58 12.69 -4.33
C CYS A 579 2.12 13.05 -4.10
N ALA A 580 1.22 12.10 -4.36
CA ALA A 580 -0.21 12.26 -4.19
C ALA A 580 -0.69 11.64 -2.89
N PHE A 581 -1.75 12.22 -2.32
CA PHE A 581 -2.43 11.74 -1.12
C PHE A 581 -3.93 11.72 -1.34
N ARG A 582 -4.62 10.71 -0.85
CA ARG A 582 -6.06 10.78 -0.64
C ARG A 582 -6.34 11.27 0.78
N LEU A 583 -7.26 12.20 0.87
CA LEU A 583 -7.70 12.84 2.12
C LEU A 583 -9.06 12.30 2.51
N ILE A 584 -9.31 12.14 3.81
CA ILE A 584 -10.62 11.81 4.36
C ILE A 584 -11.24 13.06 4.97
N GLY A 585 -12.49 13.24 4.70
CA GLY A 585 -13.22 14.40 5.15
C GLY A 585 -13.26 15.42 4.03
N ASP A 586 -14.46 15.92 3.80
CA ASP A 586 -14.64 17.09 2.96
C ASP A 586 -14.31 18.27 3.89
N PRO A 587 -13.18 18.97 3.73
CA PRO A 587 -13.03 20.25 4.40
C PRO A 587 -14.29 21.05 4.08
N ASP A 588 -14.80 21.82 5.01
CA ASP A 588 -15.88 22.75 4.69
C ASP A 588 -15.51 23.57 3.43
N ALA A 589 -16.44 24.20 2.79
CA ALA A 589 -16.19 24.90 1.53
C ALA A 589 -15.04 25.91 1.67
N GLU A 590 -14.92 26.57 2.82
CA GLU A 590 -13.89 27.55 3.13
C GLU A 590 -12.50 26.89 3.22
N ASN A 591 -12.39 25.76 3.92
CA ASN A 591 -11.13 24.99 4.03
C ASN A 591 -10.70 24.41 2.69
N ARG A 592 -11.64 23.92 1.87
CA ARG A 592 -11.40 23.43 0.53
C ARG A 592 -10.85 24.52 -0.40
N ASP A 593 -11.45 25.69 -0.35
CA ASP A 593 -11.01 26.84 -1.14
C ASP A 593 -9.65 27.38 -0.66
N ALA A 594 -9.39 27.37 0.66
CA ALA A 594 -8.10 27.72 1.23
C ALA A 594 -6.99 26.78 0.76
N LEU A 595 -7.24 25.46 0.77
CA LEU A 595 -6.28 24.47 0.28
C LEU A 595 -6.01 24.63 -1.23
N LYS A 596 -7.07 24.75 -2.04
CA LYS A 596 -6.96 24.98 -3.49
C LYS A 596 -6.18 26.26 -3.80
N LYS A 597 -6.46 27.35 -3.09
CA LYS A 597 -5.75 28.62 -3.24
C LYS A 597 -4.27 28.49 -2.90
N ALA A 598 -3.93 27.80 -1.82
CA ALA A 598 -2.55 27.56 -1.41
C ALA A 598 -1.78 26.73 -2.47
N LEU A 599 -2.38 25.64 -2.97
CA LEU A 599 -1.81 24.84 -4.04
C LEU A 599 -1.64 25.62 -5.33
N GLY A 600 -2.65 26.39 -5.73
CA GLY A 600 -2.58 27.26 -6.90
C GLY A 600 -1.51 28.35 -6.76
N THR A 601 -1.28 28.88 -5.57
CA THR A 601 -0.20 29.85 -5.30
C THR A 601 1.16 29.17 -5.43
N ALA A 602 1.36 28.00 -4.80
CA ALA A 602 2.61 27.24 -4.88
C ALA A 602 2.96 26.84 -6.34
N MET A 603 1.95 26.46 -7.12
CA MET A 603 2.12 26.19 -8.56
C MET A 603 2.51 27.46 -9.33
N LYS A 604 1.82 28.58 -9.13
CA LYS A 604 2.13 29.86 -9.78
C LYS A 604 3.56 30.31 -9.47
N GLU A 605 4.03 30.14 -8.24
CA GLU A 605 5.41 30.46 -7.84
C GLU A 605 6.44 29.66 -8.63
N GLN A 606 6.21 28.38 -8.89
CA GLN A 606 7.09 27.57 -9.73
C GLN A 606 7.05 28.01 -11.20
N LEU A 607 5.85 28.31 -11.72
CA LEU A 607 5.64 28.74 -13.11
C LEU A 607 6.13 30.16 -13.40
N ASN A 608 6.48 30.95 -12.38
CA ASN A 608 7.16 32.25 -12.56
C ASN A 608 8.60 32.09 -13.09
N ASP A 609 9.22 30.92 -12.96
CA ASP A 609 10.47 30.61 -13.63
C ASP A 609 10.20 30.38 -15.13
N PRO A 610 10.81 31.19 -16.04
CA PRO A 610 10.57 31.06 -17.49
C PRO A 610 10.96 29.69 -18.06
N GLY A 611 11.98 29.03 -17.47
CA GLY A 611 12.41 27.68 -17.88
C GLY A 611 11.37 26.62 -17.53
N VAL A 612 10.84 26.68 -16.31
CA VAL A 612 9.75 25.79 -15.84
C VAL A 612 8.48 26.02 -16.66
N MET A 613 8.11 27.29 -16.87
CA MET A 613 6.95 27.62 -17.70
C MET A 613 7.09 27.06 -19.12
N LEU A 614 8.26 27.21 -19.74
CA LEU A 614 8.50 26.69 -21.09
C LEU A 614 8.39 25.14 -21.13
N GLN A 615 8.93 24.43 -20.12
CA GLN A 615 8.80 22.97 -20.01
C GLN A 615 7.34 22.55 -19.93
N VAL A 616 6.57 23.13 -19.01
CA VAL A 616 5.14 22.84 -18.84
C VAL A 616 4.35 23.13 -20.11
N MET A 617 4.64 24.26 -20.79
CA MET A 617 4.01 24.58 -22.07
C MET A 617 4.35 23.56 -23.17
N GLN A 618 5.58 23.02 -23.20
CA GLN A 618 5.97 21.98 -24.16
C GLN A 618 5.23 20.67 -23.92
N VAL A 619 5.05 20.28 -22.65
CA VAL A 619 4.27 19.09 -22.27
C VAL A 619 2.82 19.23 -22.73
N ILE A 620 2.16 20.36 -22.42
CA ILE A 620 0.78 20.61 -22.83
C ILE A 620 0.65 20.63 -24.37
N ALA A 621 1.61 21.25 -25.06
CA ALA A 621 1.59 21.33 -26.52
C ALA A 621 1.69 19.95 -27.19
N ARG A 622 2.43 18.99 -26.59
CA ARG A 622 2.50 17.61 -27.10
C ARG A 622 1.15 16.89 -27.02
N GLY A 623 0.37 17.13 -25.94
CA GLY A 623 -0.96 16.54 -25.75
C GLY A 623 -2.10 17.35 -26.35
N THR A 624 -1.83 18.48 -27.00
CA THR A 624 -2.86 19.32 -27.62
C THR A 624 -3.00 18.94 -29.10
N PRO A 625 -4.21 18.61 -29.58
CA PRO A 625 -4.44 18.29 -30.99
C PRO A 625 -3.94 19.39 -31.94
N LYS A 626 -3.41 19.01 -33.10
CA LYS A 626 -2.93 19.98 -34.10
C LYS A 626 -4.02 20.95 -34.47
N GLY A 627 -3.79 22.26 -34.21
CA GLY A 627 -4.72 23.35 -34.50
C GLY A 627 -5.49 23.90 -33.29
N GLU A 628 -5.43 23.27 -32.13
CA GLU A 628 -5.95 23.84 -30.87
C GLU A 628 -4.91 24.77 -30.22
N LYS A 629 -5.38 25.83 -29.54
CA LYS A 629 -4.51 26.70 -28.77
C LYS A 629 -4.19 26.05 -27.41
N VAL A 630 -2.90 26.04 -27.07
CA VAL A 630 -2.44 25.62 -25.73
C VAL A 630 -3.03 26.57 -24.69
N ASP A 631 -3.88 26.07 -23.81
CA ASP A 631 -4.46 26.84 -22.69
C ASP A 631 -3.83 26.44 -21.36
N VAL A 632 -2.79 27.18 -20.97
CA VAL A 632 -2.10 27.00 -19.67
C VAL A 632 -3.02 27.31 -18.48
N ARG A 633 -4.10 28.07 -18.69
CA ARG A 633 -5.04 28.44 -17.62
C ARG A 633 -5.86 27.23 -17.14
N SER A 634 -6.04 26.23 -17.98
CA SER A 634 -6.73 24.99 -17.61
C SER A 634 -5.99 24.22 -16.50
N LEU A 635 -4.64 24.23 -16.50
CA LEU A 635 -3.82 23.65 -15.44
C LEU A 635 -3.88 24.48 -14.14
N ILE A 636 -3.83 25.80 -14.26
CA ILE A 636 -3.87 26.72 -13.11
C ILE A 636 -5.28 26.71 -12.50
N GLY A 637 -6.33 26.58 -13.32
CA GLY A 637 -7.72 26.46 -12.88
C GLY A 637 -8.04 25.14 -12.19
N ALA A 638 -7.32 24.05 -12.52
CA ALA A 638 -7.45 22.78 -11.82
C ALA A 638 -6.92 22.84 -10.37
N ALA A 639 -5.93 23.71 -10.11
CA ALA A 639 -5.34 23.91 -8.80
C ALA A 639 -5.94 25.10 -8.00
N GLY A 640 -6.67 26.01 -8.65
CA GLY A 640 -7.20 27.21 -8.01
C GLY A 640 -8.47 27.69 -8.72
N GLY A 641 -9.63 27.20 -8.26
CA GLY A 641 -10.91 27.63 -8.80
C GLY A 641 -11.16 29.11 -8.58
N ASP A 642 -11.20 29.87 -9.66
CA ASP A 642 -11.92 31.14 -9.76
C ASP A 642 -12.54 31.20 -11.15
N ARG A 643 -13.81 30.87 -11.24
CA ARG A 643 -14.69 31.50 -12.22
C ARG A 643 -15.53 32.52 -11.45
N GLU A 644 -15.16 33.79 -11.56
CA GLU A 644 -16.18 34.83 -11.45
C GLU A 644 -17.27 34.53 -12.48
N GLU A 645 -18.41 34.06 -12.06
CA GLU A 645 -19.64 34.10 -12.83
C GLU A 645 -19.97 35.58 -13.08
N GLY A 646 -19.47 36.08 -14.18
CA GLY A 646 -19.91 37.38 -14.71
C GLY A 646 -21.34 37.27 -15.20
N ASP A 647 -22.26 37.53 -14.26
CA ASP A 647 -23.68 37.74 -14.56
C ASP A 647 -23.86 39.02 -15.37
N LYS A 648 -23.74 38.89 -16.69
CA LYS A 648 -24.21 39.90 -17.63
C LYS A 648 -25.57 39.53 -18.14
N ALA A 649 -26.57 39.78 -17.28
CA ALA A 649 -27.95 39.93 -17.71
C ALA A 649 -28.03 41.05 -18.78
N THR A 650 -28.11 40.64 -20.03
CA THR A 650 -28.47 41.55 -21.15
C THR A 650 -29.90 42.01 -20.98
N LYS A 651 -30.10 43.18 -20.39
CA LYS A 651 -31.37 43.88 -20.45
C LYS A 651 -31.66 44.24 -21.92
N SER A 652 -32.49 43.45 -22.56
CA SER A 652 -33.22 43.82 -23.77
C SER A 652 -34.13 44.99 -23.48
N LYS A 653 -33.77 46.19 -23.97
CA LYS A 653 -34.68 47.32 -24.07
C LYS A 653 -35.63 47.07 -25.23
N THR A 654 -36.86 46.70 -24.92
CA THR A 654 -37.97 46.84 -25.84
C THR A 654 -38.35 48.32 -25.91
N SER A 655 -38.03 48.95 -27.05
CA SER A 655 -38.55 50.26 -27.44
C SER A 655 -39.90 50.05 -28.10
N THR A 656 -40.96 50.45 -27.39
CA THR A 656 -42.26 50.78 -28.00
C THR A 656 -42.13 52.13 -28.73
N ALA A 657 -42.41 52.18 -30.00
CA ALA A 657 -42.73 53.38 -30.73
C ALA A 657 -44.00 53.13 -31.53
N ASP A 658 -45.02 53.91 -31.22
CA ASP A 658 -46.27 54.10 -31.95
C ASP A 658 -46.04 54.49 -33.41
N LYS A 659 -46.72 53.85 -34.33
CA LYS A 659 -47.77 54.39 -35.25
C LYS A 659 -48.21 53.29 -36.19
#